data_d358bcefb424ba8360d3737c06f05039
#
_entry.id   d358bcefb424ba8360d3737c06f05039
#
_cell.length_a   1.000
_cell.length_b   1.000
_cell.length_c   1.000
_cell.angle_alpha   90.00
_cell.angle_beta   90.00
_cell.angle_gamma   90.00
#
_symmetry.space_group_name_H-M   'P 1'
#
loop_
_entity.id
_entity.type
_entity.pdbx_description
1 polymer ?
#
loop_
_entity_poly.entity_id
_entity_poly.type
_entity_poly.pdbx_seq_one_letter_code
_entity_poly.pdbx_strand_id
1 'polypeptide(L)'
;VYALVESDTEKEQGGLFVSNDGGDNWNRVSKDHRLISRAWYYIEVFADPVDENTVYVMGAAGLKSADGGKTWSNISGTHGDYHQLWINKADNQNMVIANDGGAAVTFNGGKVWSTQNNQPTAQFYRINVDNLFPYNIYAGQQDNTSVKIASRNTSGGNITDRQWSYSAGGESAFLGFDPNDPRYVMGGSYQGTIELLDTHTGEGVGVMIHPVQYQAMQPKNMKYRFNWNAPILYSKHEKGVYYHAGNHLFKTKDMGKSWEVISPDLTTHDTAKMGISGFPYTNEGAGGENYCTITYVMESDRENGVIYTGSDDGLVHVTRDGGKSWTNITPKELGEAVVNAIEVSPHDPATVYVAAHKYKLNDFTPFAYKSTDYGNTWTKIVTGIPYGACVRVIREDDTRKGLLYAGTETGLYISYNDGVSWINFQRNLPVTPITDLKVHKNNLIAATQGRSFWVLDELQPIRSFDASATGKLILLPMTEVNRVSGYSIFDSNGEEKAKYPNTTAANPATGAVLYYQLPDSVKSLTIEIKDQNGEVVRSFSNKPKSSNSNNSFRNEPVLTVKKGLNRFAWNLRRQGMPTIDNVYIEGSYAGRKIVPGTYTVTLKADGVEQSTSLIVKADPRINTSAAEFSAQDELLAKLEKDVTDIHVAVTRMRGLTKQIKEMVKLVEQDNSKSEVVTMSNNIVKKITAWEEKLIQPKSQSYDDVINFVNKLSANVIFVHGELNGNVPYVTAGQKARYAELHAEWLIYQKELDELLNKDIAELNARCKALSVANVILPE
;
A
#
# COMPACT_ATOMS: atom_id res chain seq x y z
N VAL A 1 4.53 47.14 -21.85
CA VAL A 1 3.66 45.98 -22.11
C VAL A 1 4.44 44.98 -22.94
N TYR A 2 4.31 43.68 -22.62
CA TYR A 2 4.89 42.60 -23.39
C TYR A 2 3.78 41.82 -24.14
N ALA A 3 4.07 41.37 -25.34
CA ALA A 3 3.22 40.47 -26.11
C ALA A 3 4.07 39.37 -26.75
N LEU A 4 3.63 38.13 -26.56
CA LEU A 4 4.25 36.97 -27.20
C LEU A 4 3.34 36.53 -28.36
N VAL A 5 3.91 36.47 -29.54
CA VAL A 5 3.16 36.28 -30.81
C VAL A 5 3.73 35.08 -31.55
N GLU A 6 2.89 34.13 -31.90
CA GLU A 6 3.18 33.10 -32.88
C GLU A 6 2.79 33.59 -34.28
N SER A 7 3.56 33.20 -35.26
CA SER A 7 3.19 33.36 -36.66
C SER A 7 3.37 32.05 -37.41
N ASP A 8 2.26 31.45 -37.77
CA ASP A 8 2.19 30.17 -38.49
C ASP A 8 2.53 30.31 -39.98
N THR A 9 2.12 31.42 -40.59
CA THR A 9 2.29 31.69 -42.02
C THR A 9 3.62 32.31 -42.34
N GLU A 10 4.13 33.15 -41.45
CA GLU A 10 5.40 33.86 -41.63
C GLU A 10 6.25 33.70 -40.38
N LYS A 11 6.86 32.53 -40.19
CA LYS A 11 7.65 32.12 -38.99
C LYS A 11 8.71 33.15 -38.56
N GLU A 12 9.19 33.96 -39.51
CA GLU A 12 10.13 35.06 -39.26
C GLU A 12 9.50 36.24 -38.49
N GLN A 13 8.17 36.33 -38.40
CA GLN A 13 7.47 37.46 -37.78
C GLN A 13 7.07 37.20 -36.30
N GLY A 14 7.04 35.96 -35.86
CA GLY A 14 6.76 35.61 -34.46
C GLY A 14 7.86 36.05 -33.48
N GLY A 15 7.57 36.00 -32.18
CA GLY A 15 8.50 36.27 -31.09
C GLY A 15 7.96 37.20 -30.01
N LEU A 16 8.85 37.77 -29.20
CA LEU A 16 8.47 38.70 -28.13
C LEU A 16 8.51 40.14 -28.62
N PHE A 17 7.43 40.86 -28.37
CA PHE A 17 7.24 42.27 -28.65
C PHE A 17 7.10 43.07 -27.36
N VAL A 18 7.59 44.30 -27.38
CA VAL A 18 7.48 45.28 -26.29
C VAL A 18 6.87 46.57 -26.80
N SER A 19 5.93 47.10 -26.05
CA SER A 19 5.42 48.47 -26.18
C SER A 19 5.77 49.27 -24.92
N ASN A 20 6.26 50.50 -25.13
CA ASN A 20 6.56 51.46 -24.06
C ASN A 20 5.54 52.61 -23.98
N ASP A 21 4.50 52.56 -24.80
CA ASP A 21 3.50 53.61 -24.94
C ASP A 21 2.05 53.10 -24.79
N GLY A 22 1.88 52.06 -23.98
CA GLY A 22 0.56 51.50 -23.65
C GLY A 22 -0.04 50.61 -24.74
N GLY A 23 0.73 50.23 -25.75
CA GLY A 23 0.29 49.34 -26.84
C GLY A 23 0.11 50.07 -28.19
N ASP A 24 0.39 51.38 -28.25
CA ASP A 24 0.27 52.15 -29.50
C ASP A 24 1.33 51.74 -30.52
N ASN A 25 2.58 51.51 -30.10
CA ASN A 25 3.67 51.01 -30.91
C ASN A 25 4.35 49.79 -30.31
N TRP A 26 4.76 48.87 -31.18
CA TRP A 26 5.38 47.61 -30.79
C TRP A 26 6.73 47.40 -31.47
N ASN A 27 7.72 47.01 -30.68
CA ASN A 27 9.03 46.61 -31.17
C ASN A 27 9.31 45.16 -30.86
N ARG A 28 9.67 44.36 -31.86
CA ARG A 28 10.09 42.98 -31.64
C ARG A 28 11.49 42.95 -31.01
N VAL A 29 11.59 42.51 -29.76
CA VAL A 29 12.83 42.47 -28.98
C VAL A 29 13.53 41.12 -29.03
N SER A 30 12.79 40.04 -29.33
CA SER A 30 13.37 38.68 -29.45
C SER A 30 12.73 37.91 -30.59
N LYS A 31 13.57 37.16 -31.31
CA LYS A 31 13.20 36.18 -32.34
C LYS A 31 13.48 34.75 -31.89
N ASP A 32 13.80 34.53 -30.61
CA ASP A 32 14.14 33.21 -30.11
C ASP A 32 12.96 32.27 -30.27
N HIS A 33 13.12 31.24 -31.11
CA HIS A 33 12.06 30.31 -31.42
C HIS A 33 11.61 29.48 -30.19
N ARG A 34 12.45 29.32 -29.20
CA ARG A 34 12.09 28.63 -27.96
C ARG A 34 10.90 29.25 -27.23
N LEU A 35 10.68 30.56 -27.43
CA LEU A 35 9.57 31.30 -26.82
C LEU A 35 8.20 30.90 -27.36
N ILE A 36 8.14 30.34 -28.58
CA ILE A 36 6.89 30.06 -29.32
C ILE A 36 6.86 28.65 -29.91
N SER A 37 7.78 27.77 -29.50
CA SER A 37 7.96 26.46 -30.15
C SER A 37 6.75 25.53 -30.04
N ARG A 38 5.88 25.74 -29.06
CA ARG A 38 4.67 24.91 -28.80
C ARG A 38 3.45 25.82 -28.58
N ALA A 39 3.35 26.88 -29.36
CA ALA A 39 2.38 27.96 -29.17
C ALA A 39 0.91 27.50 -29.22
N TRP A 40 0.61 26.45 -30.00
CA TRP A 40 -0.72 25.85 -30.09
C TRP A 40 -1.17 25.18 -28.78
N TYR A 41 -0.27 24.94 -27.81
CA TYR A 41 -0.57 24.34 -26.53
C TYR A 41 -0.38 25.34 -25.37
N TYR A 42 0.77 25.98 -25.29
CA TYR A 42 1.10 26.91 -24.20
C TYR A 42 2.27 27.83 -24.58
N ILE A 43 2.05 29.11 -24.49
CA ILE A 43 3.04 30.18 -24.52
C ILE A 43 2.50 31.33 -23.66
N GLU A 44 2.99 31.49 -22.44
CA GLU A 44 2.54 32.58 -21.59
C GLU A 44 3.71 33.49 -21.22
N VAL A 45 3.48 34.81 -21.21
CA VAL A 45 4.47 35.81 -20.84
C VAL A 45 4.07 36.50 -19.54
N PHE A 46 5.02 36.60 -18.61
CA PHE A 46 4.85 37.23 -17.29
C PHE A 46 5.90 38.32 -17.13
N ALA A 47 5.46 39.56 -16.90
CA ALA A 47 6.34 40.65 -16.50
C ALA A 47 6.57 40.63 -15.00
N ASP A 48 7.80 40.85 -14.57
CA ASP A 48 8.12 41.03 -13.18
C ASP A 48 7.44 42.29 -12.61
N PRO A 49 6.69 42.23 -11.51
CA PRO A 49 5.96 43.41 -11.01
C PRO A 49 6.83 44.48 -10.36
N VAL A 50 8.12 44.19 -10.13
CA VAL A 50 9.09 45.08 -9.46
C VAL A 50 10.18 45.58 -10.42
N ASP A 51 10.62 44.69 -11.36
CA ASP A 51 11.69 45.01 -12.32
C ASP A 51 11.15 44.94 -13.75
N GLU A 52 11.01 46.09 -14.40
CA GLU A 52 10.48 46.22 -15.77
C GLU A 52 11.31 45.49 -16.83
N ASN A 53 12.58 45.16 -16.55
CA ASN A 53 13.47 44.46 -17.47
C ASN A 53 13.43 42.95 -17.29
N THR A 54 12.83 42.47 -16.19
CA THR A 54 12.69 41.06 -15.97
C THR A 54 11.37 40.54 -16.52
N VAL A 55 11.45 39.53 -17.38
CA VAL A 55 10.30 38.90 -18.03
C VAL A 55 10.50 37.38 -18.08
N TYR A 56 9.40 36.64 -17.93
CA TYR A 56 9.40 35.20 -17.97
C TYR A 56 8.48 34.70 -19.08
N VAL A 57 8.86 33.59 -19.70
CA VAL A 57 8.00 32.87 -20.65
C VAL A 57 7.85 31.45 -20.18
N MET A 58 6.59 31.02 -20.03
CA MET A 58 6.20 29.66 -19.69
C MET A 58 5.81 28.90 -20.95
N GLY A 59 6.35 27.72 -21.11
CA GLY A 59 6.15 26.86 -22.26
C GLY A 59 6.84 25.51 -21.99
N ALA A 60 7.25 24.77 -23.03
CA ALA A 60 8.00 23.52 -22.85
C ALA A 60 9.27 23.73 -21.99
N ALA A 61 9.95 24.86 -22.18
CA ALA A 61 10.99 25.35 -21.28
C ALA A 61 10.49 26.60 -20.54
N GLY A 62 10.71 26.68 -19.25
CA GLY A 62 10.57 27.94 -18.51
C GLY A 62 11.80 28.84 -18.77
N LEU A 63 11.57 30.04 -19.27
CA LEU A 63 12.60 30.98 -19.68
C LEU A 63 12.51 32.28 -18.89
N LYS A 64 13.68 32.83 -18.50
CA LYS A 64 13.81 34.13 -17.84
C LYS A 64 14.74 35.01 -18.60
N SER A 65 14.32 36.29 -18.81
CA SER A 65 15.16 37.37 -19.27
C SER A 65 15.30 38.41 -18.16
N ALA A 66 16.45 39.05 -18.04
CA ALA A 66 16.71 40.17 -17.13
C ALA A 66 17.12 41.45 -17.90
N ASP A 67 16.94 41.48 -19.20
CA ASP A 67 17.36 42.57 -20.06
C ASP A 67 16.27 43.05 -21.05
N GLY A 68 15.02 42.93 -20.61
CA GLY A 68 13.85 43.35 -21.40
C GLY A 68 13.52 42.39 -22.54
N GLY A 69 13.87 41.10 -22.42
CA GLY A 69 13.53 40.07 -23.41
C GLY A 69 14.56 39.88 -24.51
N LYS A 70 15.75 40.48 -24.42
CA LYS A 70 16.80 40.36 -25.43
C LYS A 70 17.57 39.05 -25.35
N THR A 71 17.90 38.61 -24.15
CA THR A 71 18.58 37.33 -23.89
C THR A 71 17.81 36.48 -22.88
N TRP A 72 17.97 35.15 -22.97
CA TRP A 72 17.15 34.18 -22.23
C TRP A 72 17.99 33.11 -21.57
N SER A 73 17.64 32.80 -20.32
CA SER A 73 18.17 31.68 -19.56
C SER A 73 17.05 30.72 -19.15
N ASN A 74 17.36 29.43 -19.05
CA ASN A 74 16.38 28.45 -18.58
C ASN A 74 16.15 28.61 -17.07
N ILE A 75 14.89 28.43 -16.64
CA ILE A 75 14.54 28.14 -15.25
C ILE A 75 14.95 26.70 -14.99
N SER A 76 15.56 26.44 -13.84
CA SER A 76 16.07 25.13 -13.46
C SER A 76 15.64 24.75 -12.05
N GLY A 77 15.70 23.45 -11.70
CA GLY A 77 15.38 22.95 -10.36
C GLY A 77 13.90 22.61 -10.16
N THR A 78 13.09 22.62 -11.23
CA THR A 78 11.71 22.14 -11.29
C THR A 78 11.52 21.23 -12.50
N HIS A 79 10.38 20.55 -12.61
CA HIS A 79 9.98 19.82 -13.80
C HIS A 79 9.82 20.75 -15.01
N GLY A 80 9.81 20.22 -16.23
CA GLY A 80 9.51 20.95 -17.46
C GLY A 80 8.02 21.20 -17.68
N ASP A 81 7.68 21.65 -18.90
CA ASP A 81 6.30 21.91 -19.34
C ASP A 81 5.54 22.84 -18.39
N TYR A 82 5.93 24.13 -18.47
CA TYR A 82 5.48 25.16 -17.55
C TYR A 82 4.16 25.79 -18.00
N HIS A 83 3.20 25.88 -17.07
CA HIS A 83 1.84 26.37 -17.35
C HIS A 83 1.50 27.69 -16.65
N GLN A 84 2.09 27.98 -15.47
CA GLN A 84 1.73 29.19 -14.74
C GLN A 84 2.87 29.68 -13.85
N LEU A 85 2.96 31.01 -13.70
CA LEU A 85 3.87 31.68 -12.78
C LEU A 85 3.13 32.77 -12.00
N TRP A 86 3.23 32.72 -10.69
CA TRP A 86 2.81 33.82 -9.82
C TRP A 86 4.05 34.45 -9.17
N ILE A 87 4.12 35.79 -9.20
CA ILE A 87 5.19 36.58 -8.61
C ILE A 87 4.57 37.52 -7.56
N ASN A 88 5.13 37.54 -6.35
CA ASN A 88 4.68 38.43 -5.32
C ASN A 88 4.98 39.90 -5.70
N LYS A 89 3.94 40.74 -5.78
CA LYS A 89 4.07 42.14 -6.14
C LYS A 89 4.86 43.01 -5.15
N ALA A 90 4.96 42.57 -3.89
CA ALA A 90 5.71 43.27 -2.85
C ALA A 90 7.17 42.78 -2.75
N ASP A 91 7.46 41.57 -3.22
CA ASP A 91 8.77 40.95 -3.14
C ASP A 91 8.93 39.91 -4.25
N ASN A 92 9.51 40.26 -5.38
CA ASN A 92 9.67 39.39 -6.54
C ASN A 92 10.65 38.20 -6.32
N GLN A 93 11.26 38.09 -5.14
CA GLN A 93 12.02 36.90 -4.78
C GLN A 93 11.06 35.73 -4.39
N ASN A 94 9.81 36.07 -4.06
CA ASN A 94 8.78 35.09 -3.68
C ASN A 94 7.91 34.77 -4.90
N MET A 95 8.02 33.55 -5.40
CA MET A 95 7.29 33.08 -6.57
C MET A 95 6.70 31.68 -6.36
N VAL A 96 5.64 31.39 -7.07
CA VAL A 96 5.09 30.04 -7.24
C VAL A 96 5.06 29.71 -8.71
N ILE A 97 5.55 28.54 -9.09
CA ILE A 97 5.54 28.02 -10.46
C ILE A 97 4.75 26.74 -10.53
N ALA A 98 4.00 26.52 -11.59
CA ALA A 98 3.25 25.30 -11.87
C ALA A 98 3.65 24.71 -13.21
N ASN A 99 3.85 23.40 -13.23
CA ASN A 99 4.24 22.62 -14.42
C ASN A 99 3.73 21.18 -14.28
N ASP A 100 4.05 20.31 -15.25
CA ASP A 100 3.56 18.93 -15.30
C ASP A 100 4.11 18.05 -14.18
N GLY A 101 5.10 18.48 -13.43
CA GLY A 101 5.56 17.84 -12.18
C GLY A 101 4.84 18.33 -10.92
N GLY A 102 3.96 19.33 -11.02
CA GLY A 102 3.23 19.93 -9.91
C GLY A 102 3.56 21.41 -9.67
N ALA A 103 3.49 21.87 -8.42
CA ALA A 103 3.80 23.23 -8.04
C ALA A 103 5.08 23.32 -7.20
N ALA A 104 5.85 24.39 -7.37
CA ALA A 104 7.03 24.68 -6.57
C ALA A 104 7.05 26.13 -6.11
N VAL A 105 7.63 26.40 -4.96
CA VAL A 105 7.74 27.72 -4.34
C VAL A 105 9.20 28.10 -4.19
N THR A 106 9.51 29.38 -4.44
CA THR A 106 10.82 29.95 -4.17
C THR A 106 10.71 31.21 -3.33
N PHE A 107 11.74 31.50 -2.51
CA PHE A 107 11.90 32.73 -1.73
C PHE A 107 13.19 33.47 -2.07
N ASN A 108 13.85 33.10 -3.17
CA ASN A 108 15.13 33.67 -3.59
C ASN A 108 15.24 33.89 -5.10
N GLY A 109 14.13 34.24 -5.74
CA GLY A 109 14.09 34.60 -7.16
C GLY A 109 14.33 33.42 -8.11
N GLY A 110 13.98 32.21 -7.70
CA GLY A 110 14.14 30.99 -8.51
C GLY A 110 15.51 30.34 -8.46
N LYS A 111 16.40 30.76 -7.53
CA LYS A 111 17.71 30.12 -7.35
C LYS A 111 17.58 28.72 -6.72
N VAL A 112 16.58 28.54 -5.85
CA VAL A 112 16.20 27.27 -5.23
C VAL A 112 14.68 27.21 -5.20
N TRP A 113 14.14 26.06 -5.56
CA TRP A 113 12.71 25.75 -5.51
C TRP A 113 12.41 24.66 -4.48
N SER A 114 11.22 24.66 -3.92
CA SER A 114 10.73 23.56 -3.11
C SER A 114 10.63 22.29 -3.94
N THR A 115 10.68 21.13 -3.27
CA THR A 115 10.44 19.85 -3.94
C THR A 115 9.00 19.75 -4.48
N GLN A 116 8.83 19.05 -5.60
CA GLN A 116 7.53 18.66 -6.16
C GLN A 116 7.13 17.23 -5.74
N ASN A 117 8.05 16.47 -5.12
CA ASN A 117 7.81 15.09 -4.69
C ASN A 117 6.96 14.98 -3.41
N ASN A 118 6.45 16.07 -2.89
CA ASN A 118 5.61 16.13 -1.67
C ASN A 118 4.12 16.34 -1.95
N GLN A 119 3.69 16.18 -3.19
CA GLN A 119 2.30 16.35 -3.60
C GLN A 119 1.66 14.97 -3.85
N PRO A 120 0.45 14.70 -3.33
CA PRO A 120 -0.23 13.42 -3.50
C PRO A 120 -0.97 13.35 -4.85
N THR A 121 -0.25 13.67 -5.92
CA THR A 121 -0.79 13.76 -7.29
C THR A 121 0.06 12.95 -8.23
N ALA A 122 -0.60 12.16 -9.08
CA ALA A 122 0.00 11.47 -10.22
C ALA A 122 -1.10 10.97 -11.15
N GLN A 123 -0.83 10.96 -12.45
CA GLN A 123 -1.68 10.33 -13.46
C GLN A 123 -1.03 9.02 -13.88
N PHE A 124 -1.70 7.89 -13.60
CA PHE A 124 -1.28 6.57 -14.04
C PHE A 124 -2.23 6.02 -15.11
N TYR A 125 -1.69 5.23 -16.04
CA TYR A 125 -2.46 4.69 -17.17
C TYR A 125 -2.94 3.27 -16.90
N ARG A 126 -2.04 2.30 -16.88
CA ARG A 126 -2.37 0.86 -16.83
C ARG A 126 -1.58 0.17 -15.73
N ILE A 127 -2.27 -0.66 -14.96
CA ILE A 127 -1.68 -1.38 -13.84
C ILE A 127 -1.23 -2.76 -14.27
N ASN A 128 0.01 -3.11 -13.94
CA ASN A 128 0.43 -4.50 -13.83
C ASN A 128 1.00 -4.78 -12.44
N VAL A 129 1.02 -6.04 -12.02
CA VAL A 129 1.50 -6.47 -10.70
C VAL A 129 2.32 -7.74 -10.81
N ASP A 130 3.33 -7.90 -9.94
CA ASP A 130 4.06 -9.15 -9.79
C ASP A 130 3.46 -10.04 -8.69
N ASN A 131 3.95 -11.28 -8.59
CA ASN A 131 3.54 -12.25 -7.58
C ASN A 131 4.49 -12.32 -6.38
N LEU A 132 5.48 -11.44 -6.30
CA LEU A 132 6.44 -11.38 -5.20
C LEU A 132 5.75 -11.06 -3.87
N PHE A 133 6.50 -11.08 -2.81
CA PHE A 133 6.04 -10.60 -1.52
C PHE A 133 7.08 -9.62 -0.91
N PRO A 134 6.70 -8.40 -0.58
CA PRO A 134 5.46 -7.74 -1.03
C PRO A 134 5.37 -7.74 -2.56
N TYR A 135 4.16 -7.80 -3.13
CA TYR A 135 4.02 -7.59 -4.57
C TYR A 135 4.27 -6.12 -4.90
N ASN A 136 4.67 -5.86 -6.13
CA ASN A 136 4.84 -4.51 -6.63
C ASN A 136 3.75 -4.16 -7.63
N ILE A 137 3.42 -2.87 -7.67
CA ILE A 137 2.51 -2.24 -8.62
C ILE A 137 3.36 -1.49 -9.64
N TYR A 138 3.05 -1.68 -10.92
CA TYR A 138 3.77 -1.08 -12.05
C TYR A 138 2.80 -0.30 -12.91
N ALA A 139 3.17 0.90 -13.34
CA ALA A 139 2.42 1.69 -14.33
C ALA A 139 3.28 2.78 -14.98
N GLY A 140 2.90 3.22 -16.18
CA GLY A 140 3.36 4.47 -16.76
C GLY A 140 2.71 5.66 -16.05
N GLN A 141 3.52 6.67 -15.73
CA GLN A 141 3.09 7.91 -15.11
C GLN A 141 3.28 9.05 -16.11
N GLN A 142 2.18 9.71 -16.48
CA GLN A 142 2.22 10.85 -17.40
C GLN A 142 3.29 11.86 -16.99
N ASP A 143 4.10 12.28 -17.95
CA ASP A 143 5.21 13.24 -17.86
C ASP A 143 6.37 12.82 -16.92
N ASN A 144 6.27 11.67 -16.25
CA ASN A 144 7.22 11.25 -15.21
C ASN A 144 7.73 9.80 -15.38
N THR A 145 7.79 9.30 -16.62
CA THR A 145 8.27 7.93 -16.93
C THR A 145 7.36 6.81 -16.39
N SER A 146 7.88 5.62 -16.17
CA SER A 146 7.17 4.50 -15.55
C SER A 146 7.71 4.21 -14.16
N VAL A 147 6.86 3.65 -13.30
CA VAL A 147 7.19 3.40 -11.90
C VAL A 147 6.89 1.95 -11.49
N LYS A 148 7.62 1.53 -10.47
CA LYS A 148 7.39 0.32 -9.69
C LYS A 148 7.37 0.70 -8.23
N ILE A 149 6.32 0.30 -7.49
CA ILE A 149 6.20 0.56 -6.05
C ILE A 149 5.74 -0.68 -5.30
N ALA A 150 6.37 -0.98 -4.15
CA ALA A 150 5.97 -2.10 -3.33
C ALA A 150 4.64 -1.83 -2.61
N SER A 151 3.76 -2.84 -2.55
CA SER A 151 2.46 -2.78 -1.87
C SER A 151 2.56 -2.69 -0.34
N ARG A 152 3.76 -2.86 0.22
CA ARG A 152 4.01 -2.84 1.67
C ARG A 152 5.48 -2.51 1.95
N ASN A 153 5.72 -1.72 2.98
CA ASN A 153 7.04 -1.59 3.59
C ASN A 153 7.19 -2.63 4.72
N THR A 154 8.18 -3.49 4.65
CA THR A 154 8.46 -4.55 5.63
C THR A 154 9.62 -4.21 6.56
N SER A 155 10.27 -3.07 6.37
CA SER A 155 11.44 -2.62 7.18
C SER A 155 11.06 -1.74 8.37
N GLY A 156 9.76 -1.55 8.62
CA GLY A 156 9.22 -0.61 9.61
C GLY A 156 8.90 0.76 8.99
N GLY A 157 7.86 1.41 9.49
CA GLY A 157 7.34 2.67 8.94
C GLY A 157 6.36 2.47 7.78
N ASN A 158 5.94 3.58 7.20
CA ASN A 158 5.00 3.62 6.08
C ASN A 158 5.68 3.31 4.74
N ILE A 159 4.89 3.20 3.67
CA ILE A 159 5.39 3.14 2.29
C ILE A 159 5.83 4.56 1.90
N THR A 160 7.10 4.72 1.53
CA THR A 160 7.73 5.99 1.18
C THR A 160 8.37 5.93 -0.20
N ASP A 161 9.09 6.97 -0.58
CA ASP A 161 9.95 7.02 -1.76
C ASP A 161 10.99 5.87 -1.82
N ARG A 162 11.36 5.28 -0.68
CA ARG A 162 12.29 4.14 -0.62
C ARG A 162 11.70 2.85 -1.19
N GLN A 163 10.38 2.74 -1.30
CA GLN A 163 9.71 1.58 -1.88
C GLN A 163 9.40 1.75 -3.37
N TRP A 164 9.77 2.86 -3.93
CA TRP A 164 9.51 3.26 -5.29
C TRP A 164 10.79 3.27 -6.12
N SER A 165 10.69 2.90 -7.37
CA SER A 165 11.78 2.97 -8.35
C SER A 165 11.24 3.18 -9.74
N TYR A 166 12.07 3.67 -10.64
CA TYR A 166 11.79 3.66 -12.06
C TYR A 166 11.65 2.24 -12.59
N SER A 167 10.88 2.07 -13.67
CA SER A 167 10.70 0.82 -14.39
C SER A 167 10.94 1.05 -15.90
N ALA A 168 10.66 0.04 -16.73
CA ALA A 168 10.88 0.10 -18.16
C ALA A 168 9.92 1.05 -18.88
N GLY A 169 10.36 1.62 -19.99
CA GLY A 169 9.56 2.45 -20.87
C GLY A 169 9.41 3.88 -20.42
N GLY A 170 8.39 4.57 -20.91
CA GLY A 170 8.12 5.98 -20.67
C GLY A 170 6.79 6.24 -19.99
N GLU A 171 6.36 7.47 -20.06
CA GLU A 171 5.17 8.01 -19.39
C GLU A 171 3.86 7.30 -19.74
N SER A 172 3.69 6.84 -20.97
CA SER A 172 2.49 6.15 -21.44
C SER A 172 2.59 4.62 -21.40
N ALA A 173 3.50 4.07 -20.60
CA ALA A 173 3.82 2.65 -20.61
C ALA A 173 2.67 1.74 -20.21
N PHE A 174 2.42 0.72 -21.06
CA PHE A 174 2.07 -0.61 -20.58
C PHE A 174 3.36 -1.33 -20.19
N LEU A 175 3.31 -2.11 -19.11
CA LEU A 175 4.46 -2.90 -18.67
C LEU A 175 4.13 -4.40 -18.69
N GLY A 176 4.91 -5.18 -19.44
CA GLY A 176 4.79 -6.62 -19.55
C GLY A 176 5.99 -7.32 -18.93
N PHE A 177 5.76 -8.35 -18.12
CA PHE A 177 6.81 -9.15 -17.47
C PHE A 177 6.24 -10.48 -16.96
N ASP A 178 7.11 -11.47 -16.72
CA ASP A 178 6.74 -12.66 -15.96
C ASP A 178 6.40 -12.26 -14.52
N PRO A 179 5.16 -12.40 -14.07
CA PRO A 179 4.78 -11.96 -12.72
C PRO A 179 5.47 -12.73 -11.59
N ASN A 180 6.01 -13.93 -11.87
CA ASN A 180 6.74 -14.74 -10.90
C ASN A 180 8.25 -14.45 -10.89
N ASP A 181 8.76 -13.86 -11.98
CA ASP A 181 10.17 -13.47 -12.13
C ASP A 181 10.28 -12.15 -12.92
N PRO A 182 9.98 -10.99 -12.27
CA PRO A 182 9.98 -9.70 -12.95
C PRO A 182 11.40 -9.13 -13.15
N ARG A 183 12.38 -9.98 -13.40
CA ARG A 183 13.73 -9.54 -13.71
C ARG A 183 13.75 -8.72 -15.00
N TYR A 184 13.11 -9.23 -16.06
CA TYR A 184 13.02 -8.54 -17.34
C TYR A 184 11.65 -7.89 -17.49
N VAL A 185 11.64 -6.58 -17.59
CA VAL A 185 10.41 -5.78 -17.77
C VAL A 185 10.44 -5.16 -19.16
N MET A 186 9.40 -5.41 -19.95
CA MET A 186 9.19 -4.75 -21.23
C MET A 186 8.20 -3.61 -21.01
N GLY A 187 8.64 -2.38 -21.25
CA GLY A 187 7.84 -1.17 -21.07
C GLY A 187 7.75 -0.35 -22.34
N GLY A 188 6.54 0.10 -22.67
CA GLY A 188 6.26 0.91 -23.83
C GLY A 188 6.39 2.40 -23.59
N SER A 189 6.28 3.14 -24.69
CA SER A 189 6.03 4.59 -24.70
C SER A 189 5.28 4.94 -25.99
N TYR A 190 4.95 6.20 -26.16
CA TYR A 190 4.29 6.65 -27.40
C TYR A 190 5.11 6.29 -28.66
N GLN A 191 4.48 6.30 -29.84
CA GLN A 191 5.06 5.90 -31.13
C GLN A 191 5.48 4.41 -31.24
N GLY A 192 5.07 3.55 -30.29
CA GLY A 192 5.45 2.13 -30.28
C GLY A 192 6.88 1.87 -29.88
N THR A 193 7.53 2.83 -29.21
CA THR A 193 8.81 2.56 -28.56
C THR A 193 8.66 1.55 -27.45
N ILE A 194 9.61 0.63 -27.33
CA ILE A 194 9.64 -0.40 -26.29
C ILE A 194 11.06 -0.50 -25.78
N GLU A 195 11.19 -0.49 -24.46
CA GLU A 195 12.41 -0.83 -23.72
C GLU A 195 12.25 -2.19 -23.05
N LEU A 196 13.29 -3.01 -23.14
CA LEU A 196 13.47 -4.20 -22.30
C LEU A 196 14.51 -3.87 -21.24
N LEU A 197 14.09 -3.77 -19.98
CA LEU A 197 14.92 -3.45 -18.82
C LEU A 197 15.30 -4.73 -18.07
N ASP A 198 16.60 -4.95 -17.80
CA ASP A 198 17.05 -5.90 -16.78
C ASP A 198 17.09 -5.21 -15.41
N THR A 199 16.14 -5.53 -14.53
CA THR A 199 16.03 -4.89 -13.20
C THR A 199 17.18 -5.23 -12.25
N HIS A 200 17.99 -6.25 -12.53
CA HIS A 200 19.17 -6.59 -11.73
C HIS A 200 20.36 -5.67 -12.03
N THR A 201 20.52 -5.26 -13.29
CA THR A 201 21.64 -4.40 -13.71
C THR A 201 21.21 -2.94 -13.83
N GLY A 202 19.92 -2.67 -14.04
CA GLY A 202 19.41 -1.36 -14.39
C GLY A 202 19.63 -0.97 -15.86
N GLU A 203 20.12 -1.89 -16.69
CA GLU A 203 20.38 -1.64 -18.11
C GLU A 203 19.16 -1.97 -18.96
N GLY A 204 18.84 -1.07 -19.91
CA GLY A 204 17.75 -1.21 -20.85
C GLY A 204 18.22 -1.26 -22.29
N VAL A 205 17.44 -1.93 -23.14
CA VAL A 205 17.66 -1.98 -24.58
C VAL A 205 16.38 -1.74 -25.34
N GLY A 206 16.44 -0.90 -26.40
CA GLY A 206 15.29 -0.67 -27.29
C GLY A 206 15.00 -1.89 -28.15
N VAL A 207 13.74 -2.36 -28.12
CA VAL A 207 13.28 -3.54 -28.87
C VAL A 207 12.07 -3.20 -29.76
N MET A 208 12.04 -2.01 -30.28
CA MET A 208 10.95 -1.48 -31.13
C MET A 208 10.75 -2.35 -32.38
N ILE A 209 9.51 -2.65 -32.72
CA ILE A 209 9.13 -3.48 -33.88
C ILE A 209 9.60 -2.90 -35.21
N HIS A 210 9.46 -1.60 -35.34
CA HIS A 210 9.84 -0.82 -36.54
C HIS A 210 10.46 0.49 -36.08
N PRO A 211 11.79 0.53 -35.92
CA PRO A 211 12.49 1.71 -35.41
C PRO A 211 12.45 2.90 -36.40
N VAL A 212 11.46 3.77 -36.22
CA VAL A 212 11.26 5.00 -37.00
C VAL A 212 10.86 6.10 -36.02
N GLN A 213 11.41 7.32 -36.28
CA GLN A 213 10.96 8.51 -35.58
C GLN A 213 9.64 8.98 -36.19
N TYR A 214 8.54 8.72 -35.48
CA TYR A 214 7.18 8.99 -35.94
C TYR A 214 6.66 10.39 -35.59
N GLN A 215 7.38 11.19 -34.81
CA GLN A 215 6.95 12.57 -34.50
C GLN A 215 6.64 13.39 -35.74
N ALA A 216 5.57 14.16 -35.68
CA ALA A 216 5.03 14.97 -36.80
C ALA A 216 4.64 14.17 -38.05
N MET A 217 4.66 12.83 -38.03
CA MET A 217 4.19 12.02 -39.13
C MET A 217 2.69 11.78 -39.02
N GLN A 218 1.98 11.93 -40.15
CA GLN A 218 0.55 11.61 -40.21
C GLN A 218 0.35 10.07 -40.09
N PRO A 219 -0.60 9.59 -39.27
CA PRO A 219 -0.87 8.16 -39.10
C PRO A 219 -1.11 7.40 -40.41
N LYS A 220 -1.74 7.99 -41.41
CA LYS A 220 -1.93 7.37 -42.75
C LYS A 220 -0.65 7.03 -43.50
N ASN A 221 0.47 7.68 -43.14
CA ASN A 221 1.79 7.46 -43.74
C ASN A 221 2.67 6.50 -42.92
N MET A 222 2.21 6.07 -41.76
CA MET A 222 2.95 5.14 -40.88
C MET A 222 2.77 3.70 -41.37
N LYS A 223 3.86 2.94 -41.38
CA LYS A 223 3.76 1.50 -41.65
C LYS A 223 2.95 0.78 -40.58
N TYR A 224 3.21 1.11 -39.30
CA TYR A 224 2.46 0.65 -38.13
C TYR A 224 2.05 1.84 -37.29
N ARG A 225 0.80 1.89 -36.89
CA ARG A 225 0.25 2.93 -36.04
C ARG A 225 0.16 2.42 -34.62
N PHE A 226 0.66 3.17 -33.67
CA PHE A 226 0.61 2.84 -32.24
C PHE A 226 -0.17 3.90 -31.51
N ASN A 227 -1.00 3.50 -30.55
CA ASN A 227 -1.69 4.42 -29.65
C ASN A 227 -0.68 5.12 -28.73
N TRP A 228 -1.06 6.25 -28.16
CA TRP A 228 -0.31 6.89 -27.08
C TRP A 228 0.07 5.88 -25.99
N ASN A 229 -0.90 5.07 -25.59
CA ASN A 229 -0.74 4.01 -24.59
C ASN A 229 -0.88 2.65 -25.30
N ALA A 230 0.16 2.26 -26.03
CA ALA A 230 0.17 1.05 -26.84
C ALA A 230 0.30 -0.21 -25.99
N PRO A 231 -0.62 -1.22 -26.13
CA PRO A 231 -0.64 -2.39 -25.27
C PRO A 231 0.61 -3.25 -25.36
N ILE A 232 1.14 -3.65 -24.21
CA ILE A 232 2.13 -4.72 -24.04
C ILE A 232 1.58 -5.75 -23.06
N LEU A 233 1.62 -7.03 -23.41
CA LEU A 233 1.12 -8.12 -22.59
C LEU A 233 2.13 -9.27 -22.55
N TYR A 234 2.43 -9.78 -21.36
CA TYR A 234 3.13 -11.04 -21.17
C TYR A 234 2.14 -12.20 -21.23
N SER A 235 2.44 -13.25 -22.00
CA SER A 235 1.54 -14.39 -22.16
C SER A 235 1.32 -15.13 -20.85
N LYS A 236 0.08 -15.51 -20.61
CA LYS A 236 -0.33 -16.34 -19.44
C LYS A 236 0.03 -17.82 -19.63
N HIS A 237 0.21 -18.27 -20.87
CA HIS A 237 0.37 -19.67 -21.25
C HIS A 237 1.76 -20.02 -21.75
N GLU A 238 2.44 -19.08 -22.41
CA GLU A 238 3.75 -19.32 -23.04
C GLU A 238 4.84 -18.49 -22.35
N LYS A 239 5.70 -19.13 -21.56
CA LYS A 239 6.80 -18.44 -20.86
C LYS A 239 7.74 -17.74 -21.85
N GLY A 240 8.06 -16.46 -21.58
CA GLY A 240 8.95 -15.64 -22.40
C GLY A 240 8.29 -15.07 -23.66
N VAL A 241 6.99 -15.26 -23.83
CA VAL A 241 6.23 -14.68 -24.93
C VAL A 241 5.60 -13.36 -24.52
N TYR A 242 5.77 -12.35 -25.39
CA TYR A 242 5.13 -11.06 -25.25
C TYR A 242 4.31 -10.71 -26.48
N TYR A 243 3.26 -9.97 -26.28
CA TYR A 243 2.45 -9.33 -27.34
C TYR A 243 2.60 -7.82 -27.25
N HIS A 244 2.62 -7.16 -28.41
CA HIS A 244 2.52 -5.72 -28.53
C HIS A 244 1.53 -5.35 -29.63
N ALA A 245 0.79 -4.26 -29.45
CA ALA A 245 -0.24 -3.90 -30.41
C ALA A 245 -0.08 -2.47 -30.93
N GLY A 246 -0.16 -2.36 -32.26
CA GLY A 246 -0.41 -1.12 -32.99
C GLY A 246 -1.76 -1.20 -33.69
N ASN A 247 -1.80 -1.05 -35.02
CA ASN A 247 -2.97 -1.44 -35.82
C ASN A 247 -3.00 -2.95 -36.11
N HIS A 248 -1.88 -3.65 -35.88
CA HIS A 248 -1.73 -5.10 -35.88
C HIS A 248 -1.36 -5.58 -34.49
N LEU A 249 -1.56 -6.89 -34.23
CA LEU A 249 -1.00 -7.56 -33.07
C LEU A 249 0.30 -8.25 -33.44
N PHE A 250 1.32 -8.00 -32.65
CA PHE A 250 2.67 -8.56 -32.79
C PHE A 250 2.98 -9.51 -31.64
N LYS A 251 3.77 -10.55 -31.93
CA LYS A 251 4.24 -11.55 -30.96
C LYS A 251 5.76 -11.68 -31.03
N THR A 252 6.41 -11.77 -29.87
CA THR A 252 7.83 -12.13 -29.75
C THR A 252 8.02 -13.33 -28.82
N LYS A 253 9.02 -14.17 -29.09
CA LYS A 253 9.41 -15.33 -28.28
C LYS A 253 10.85 -15.22 -27.78
N ASP A 254 11.53 -14.16 -28.11
CA ASP A 254 12.95 -13.91 -27.86
C ASP A 254 13.24 -12.55 -27.22
N MET A 255 12.29 -12.09 -26.39
CA MET A 255 12.37 -10.80 -25.68
C MET A 255 12.52 -9.59 -26.60
N GLY A 256 11.83 -9.58 -27.75
CA GLY A 256 11.80 -8.46 -28.67
C GLY A 256 12.95 -8.38 -29.66
N LYS A 257 13.86 -9.39 -29.72
CA LYS A 257 14.88 -9.44 -30.75
C LYS A 257 14.28 -9.65 -32.15
N SER A 258 13.16 -10.34 -32.22
CA SER A 258 12.33 -10.47 -33.42
C SER A 258 10.84 -10.38 -33.08
N TRP A 259 10.05 -9.92 -34.04
CA TRP A 259 8.59 -9.76 -33.92
C TRP A 259 7.88 -10.38 -35.10
N GLU A 260 6.84 -11.14 -34.84
CA GLU A 260 5.94 -11.74 -35.82
C GLU A 260 4.62 -10.96 -35.82
N VAL A 261 4.11 -10.62 -37.02
CA VAL A 261 2.75 -10.05 -37.17
C VAL A 261 1.75 -11.21 -37.15
N ILE A 262 0.89 -11.27 -36.16
CA ILE A 262 -0.09 -12.36 -35.98
C ILE A 262 -1.53 -11.93 -36.21
N SER A 263 -1.77 -10.76 -36.81
CA SER A 263 -3.11 -10.31 -37.19
C SER A 263 -3.11 -9.51 -38.48
N PRO A 264 -4.24 -9.41 -39.20
CA PRO A 264 -4.48 -8.31 -40.13
C PRO A 264 -4.52 -6.96 -39.41
N ASP A 265 -4.76 -5.84 -40.13
CA ASP A 265 -5.18 -4.59 -39.51
C ASP A 265 -6.53 -4.79 -38.82
N LEU A 266 -6.60 -4.61 -37.50
CA LEU A 266 -7.78 -4.84 -36.66
C LEU A 266 -8.54 -3.54 -36.36
N THR A 267 -8.34 -2.52 -37.18
CA THR A 267 -8.99 -1.20 -37.10
C THR A 267 -9.87 -0.93 -38.31
N THR A 268 -10.65 0.13 -38.32
CA THR A 268 -11.44 0.54 -39.48
C THR A 268 -10.58 1.03 -40.67
N HIS A 269 -9.34 1.41 -40.40
CA HIS A 269 -8.42 2.00 -41.37
C HIS A 269 -9.00 3.22 -42.08
N ASP A 270 -9.77 4.06 -41.36
CA ASP A 270 -10.38 5.27 -41.94
C ASP A 270 -9.34 6.37 -42.22
N THR A 271 -8.81 6.37 -43.43
CA THR A 271 -7.75 7.32 -43.85
C THR A 271 -8.18 8.79 -43.79
N ALA A 272 -9.48 9.07 -43.80
CA ALA A 272 -10.00 10.43 -43.68
C ALA A 272 -9.77 11.03 -42.30
N LYS A 273 -9.68 10.16 -41.26
CA LYS A 273 -9.42 10.53 -39.87
C LYS A 273 -7.96 10.38 -39.45
N MET A 274 -7.08 9.89 -40.29
CA MET A 274 -5.66 9.68 -40.01
C MET A 274 -4.79 10.84 -40.50
N GLY A 275 -5.26 12.08 -40.36
CA GLY A 275 -4.49 13.30 -40.62
C GLY A 275 -3.54 13.69 -39.48
N ILE A 276 -3.13 14.95 -39.44
CA ILE A 276 -2.37 15.53 -38.33
C ILE A 276 -3.28 15.55 -37.09
N SER A 277 -2.75 15.12 -35.96
CA SER A 277 -3.43 15.15 -34.65
C SER A 277 -3.82 16.59 -34.29
N GLY A 278 -5.00 16.74 -33.66
CA GLY A 278 -5.53 18.03 -33.24
C GLY A 278 -6.25 18.86 -34.35
N PHE A 279 -6.12 18.50 -35.63
CA PHE A 279 -6.82 19.18 -36.72
C PHE A 279 -8.36 19.02 -36.57
N PRO A 280 -9.19 20.06 -36.83
CA PRO A 280 -8.83 21.38 -37.35
C PRO A 280 -8.45 22.44 -36.30
N TYR A 281 -8.44 22.09 -35.01
CA TYR A 281 -8.29 23.07 -33.93
C TYR A 281 -6.83 23.42 -33.65
N THR A 282 -5.92 22.47 -33.82
CA THR A 282 -4.48 22.62 -33.59
C THR A 282 -3.69 21.96 -34.70
N ASN A 283 -2.42 22.36 -34.87
CA ASN A 283 -1.46 21.72 -35.77
C ASN A 283 -0.52 20.77 -34.99
N GLU A 284 -1.01 20.09 -33.99
CA GLU A 284 -0.19 19.22 -33.20
C GLU A 284 0.26 18.00 -33.98
N GLY A 285 1.57 17.90 -34.15
CA GLY A 285 2.21 16.79 -34.83
C GLY A 285 3.06 15.92 -33.89
N ALA A 286 2.70 15.82 -32.60
CA ALA A 286 3.49 15.08 -31.64
C ALA A 286 3.66 13.59 -31.99
N GLY A 287 2.68 13.02 -32.75
CA GLY A 287 2.79 11.67 -33.30
C GLY A 287 2.48 10.56 -32.27
N GLY A 288 1.94 10.95 -31.11
CA GLY A 288 1.53 10.03 -30.06
C GLY A 288 0.04 9.72 -30.08
N GLU A 289 -0.78 10.64 -30.58
CA GLU A 289 -2.24 10.57 -30.59
C GLU A 289 -2.76 10.02 -31.94
N ASN A 290 -2.26 8.85 -32.31
CA ASN A 290 -2.65 8.21 -33.56
C ASN A 290 -4.04 7.61 -33.47
N TYR A 291 -4.84 7.75 -34.55
CA TYR A 291 -6.15 7.12 -34.69
C TYR A 291 -6.07 5.83 -35.51
N CYS A 292 -7.08 4.97 -35.40
CA CYS A 292 -7.11 3.61 -35.94
C CYS A 292 -6.00 2.74 -35.34
N THR A 293 -6.00 2.61 -34.02
CA THR A 293 -5.00 1.87 -33.23
C THR A 293 -5.68 0.93 -32.23
N ILE A 294 -5.02 -0.18 -31.91
CA ILE A 294 -5.45 -1.07 -30.83
C ILE A 294 -5.08 -0.41 -29.49
N THR A 295 -6.07 -0.26 -28.62
CA THR A 295 -5.95 0.36 -27.30
C THR A 295 -5.85 -0.65 -26.17
N TYR A 296 -6.31 -1.88 -26.41
CA TYR A 296 -6.29 -2.95 -25.40
C TYR A 296 -6.11 -4.32 -26.01
N VAL A 297 -5.36 -5.17 -25.30
CA VAL A 297 -5.15 -6.59 -25.63
C VAL A 297 -5.34 -7.40 -24.35
N MET A 298 -6.11 -8.49 -24.43
CA MET A 298 -6.32 -9.39 -23.31
C MET A 298 -6.25 -10.85 -23.77
N GLU A 299 -5.36 -11.64 -23.19
CA GLU A 299 -5.30 -13.09 -23.35
C GLU A 299 -6.12 -13.77 -22.26
N SER A 300 -6.90 -14.81 -22.61
CA SER A 300 -7.63 -15.61 -21.64
C SER A 300 -6.70 -16.28 -20.63
N ASP A 301 -7.01 -16.22 -19.34
CA ASP A 301 -6.26 -16.96 -18.30
C ASP A 301 -6.56 -18.48 -18.34
N ARG A 302 -7.63 -18.90 -19.01
CA ARG A 302 -8.18 -20.26 -18.98
C ARG A 302 -7.99 -21.06 -20.27
N GLU A 303 -7.90 -20.38 -21.41
CA GLU A 303 -7.84 -21.03 -22.71
C GLU A 303 -6.69 -20.44 -23.54
N ASN A 304 -5.69 -21.27 -23.84
CA ASN A 304 -4.54 -20.86 -24.64
C ASN A 304 -4.96 -20.52 -26.08
N GLY A 305 -4.41 -19.44 -26.63
CA GLY A 305 -4.71 -18.97 -27.98
C GLY A 305 -5.99 -18.15 -28.11
N VAL A 306 -6.72 -17.91 -27.03
CA VAL A 306 -7.84 -16.98 -27.01
C VAL A 306 -7.34 -15.59 -26.62
N ILE A 307 -7.36 -14.65 -27.58
CA ILE A 307 -6.88 -13.28 -27.41
C ILE A 307 -7.93 -12.32 -27.96
N TYR A 308 -8.25 -11.29 -27.19
CA TYR A 308 -9.16 -10.21 -27.56
C TYR A 308 -8.37 -8.92 -27.79
N THR A 309 -8.83 -8.12 -28.76
CA THR A 309 -8.34 -6.76 -29.00
C THR A 309 -9.48 -5.76 -29.07
N GLY A 310 -9.23 -4.55 -28.61
CA GLY A 310 -10.12 -3.41 -28.74
C GLY A 310 -9.38 -2.20 -29.32
N SER A 311 -10.06 -1.38 -30.13
CA SER A 311 -9.46 -0.25 -30.82
C SER A 311 -10.09 1.10 -30.42
N ASP A 312 -9.42 2.20 -30.77
CA ASP A 312 -9.90 3.58 -30.55
C ASP A 312 -11.00 4.02 -31.51
N ASP A 313 -11.26 3.23 -32.54
CA ASP A 313 -12.33 3.40 -33.53
C ASP A 313 -13.52 2.46 -33.33
N GLY A 314 -13.53 1.73 -32.19
CA GLY A 314 -14.68 1.00 -31.67
C GLY A 314 -14.77 -0.47 -32.05
N LEU A 315 -13.76 -1.03 -32.72
CA LEU A 315 -13.77 -2.44 -33.08
C LEU A 315 -13.31 -3.34 -31.93
N VAL A 316 -13.95 -4.50 -31.83
CA VAL A 316 -13.54 -5.58 -30.93
C VAL A 316 -13.35 -6.84 -31.77
N HIS A 317 -12.18 -7.47 -31.65
CA HIS A 317 -11.86 -8.71 -32.34
C HIS A 317 -11.44 -9.80 -31.37
N VAL A 318 -11.63 -11.05 -31.79
CA VAL A 318 -11.16 -12.23 -31.07
C VAL A 318 -10.46 -13.19 -32.03
N THR A 319 -9.37 -13.78 -31.55
CA THR A 319 -8.81 -15.03 -32.11
C THR A 319 -8.99 -16.13 -31.07
N ARG A 320 -9.17 -17.37 -31.55
CA ARG A 320 -9.23 -18.57 -30.68
C ARG A 320 -8.20 -19.63 -31.09
N ASP A 321 -7.30 -19.25 -31.97
CA ASP A 321 -6.27 -20.15 -32.55
C ASP A 321 -4.88 -19.53 -32.55
N GLY A 322 -4.65 -18.58 -31.62
CA GLY A 322 -3.35 -17.93 -31.43
C GLY A 322 -2.97 -16.95 -32.52
N GLY A 323 -3.96 -16.33 -33.19
CA GLY A 323 -3.75 -15.29 -34.19
C GLY A 323 -3.81 -15.79 -35.63
N LYS A 324 -4.10 -17.07 -35.88
CA LYS A 324 -4.24 -17.59 -37.27
C LYS A 324 -5.50 -17.10 -37.96
N SER A 325 -6.57 -16.91 -37.22
CA SER A 325 -7.81 -16.31 -37.69
C SER A 325 -8.37 -15.30 -36.67
N TRP A 326 -9.07 -14.27 -37.18
CA TRP A 326 -9.64 -13.20 -36.38
C TRP A 326 -11.10 -12.98 -36.76
N THR A 327 -11.96 -12.84 -35.75
CA THR A 327 -13.38 -12.57 -35.92
C THR A 327 -13.71 -11.21 -35.30
N ASN A 328 -14.40 -10.36 -36.07
CA ASN A 328 -14.96 -9.12 -35.53
C ASN A 328 -16.21 -9.47 -34.72
N ILE A 329 -16.17 -9.13 -33.44
CA ILE A 329 -17.24 -9.39 -32.46
C ILE A 329 -17.79 -8.11 -31.85
N THR A 330 -17.59 -6.96 -32.48
CA THR A 330 -18.00 -5.64 -31.99
C THR A 330 -19.48 -5.63 -31.61
N PRO A 331 -19.87 -5.14 -30.41
CA PRO A 331 -21.26 -4.94 -30.05
C PRO A 331 -21.95 -4.01 -31.07
N LYS A 332 -23.04 -4.45 -31.67
CA LYS A 332 -23.70 -3.74 -32.78
C LYS A 332 -24.10 -2.28 -32.47
N GLU A 333 -24.40 -2.02 -31.20
CA GLU A 333 -24.83 -0.69 -30.74
C GLU A 333 -23.64 0.22 -30.34
N LEU A 334 -22.40 -0.30 -30.31
CA LEU A 334 -21.26 0.48 -29.85
C LEU A 334 -20.92 1.58 -30.85
N GLY A 335 -20.78 1.25 -32.14
CA GLY A 335 -20.32 2.21 -33.15
C GLY A 335 -18.91 2.75 -32.85
N GLU A 336 -18.60 3.92 -33.39
CA GLU A 336 -17.32 4.60 -33.11
C GLU A 336 -17.18 4.92 -31.62
N ALA A 337 -16.09 4.44 -31.00
CA ALA A 337 -15.82 4.58 -29.56
C ALA A 337 -14.37 4.22 -29.28
N VAL A 338 -13.85 4.62 -28.15
CA VAL A 338 -12.60 4.06 -27.62
C VAL A 338 -12.94 2.83 -26.77
N VAL A 339 -12.52 1.65 -27.22
CA VAL A 339 -12.55 0.44 -26.39
C VAL A 339 -11.42 0.50 -25.38
N ASN A 340 -11.71 1.00 -24.19
CA ASN A 340 -10.68 1.33 -23.22
C ASN A 340 -10.13 0.12 -22.46
N ALA A 341 -10.95 -0.90 -22.19
CA ALA A 341 -10.52 -2.11 -21.51
C ALA A 341 -11.37 -3.33 -21.90
N ILE A 342 -10.76 -4.48 -21.91
CA ILE A 342 -11.38 -5.78 -22.07
C ILE A 342 -11.00 -6.65 -20.89
N GLU A 343 -11.94 -7.39 -20.33
CA GLU A 343 -11.71 -8.38 -19.28
C GLU A 343 -12.27 -9.72 -19.73
N VAL A 344 -11.44 -10.74 -19.75
CA VAL A 344 -11.88 -12.13 -19.88
C VAL A 344 -12.10 -12.69 -18.48
N SER A 345 -13.26 -13.29 -18.24
CA SER A 345 -13.61 -13.83 -16.92
C SER A 345 -12.53 -14.81 -16.42
N PRO A 346 -12.06 -14.66 -15.18
CA PRO A 346 -11.16 -15.63 -14.58
C PRO A 346 -11.85 -16.97 -14.25
N HIS A 347 -13.18 -17.05 -14.42
CA HIS A 347 -13.98 -18.24 -14.13
C HIS A 347 -14.43 -18.99 -15.38
N ASP A 348 -14.58 -18.31 -16.54
CA ASP A 348 -15.13 -18.87 -17.75
C ASP A 348 -14.52 -18.19 -19.00
N PRO A 349 -13.79 -18.92 -19.86
CA PRO A 349 -13.11 -18.33 -21.03
C PRO A 349 -14.06 -17.78 -22.10
N ALA A 350 -15.33 -18.20 -22.11
CA ALA A 350 -16.35 -17.70 -23.04
C ALA A 350 -16.97 -16.37 -22.57
N THR A 351 -16.77 -16.01 -21.30
CA THR A 351 -17.29 -14.76 -20.74
C THR A 351 -16.29 -13.64 -20.87
N VAL A 352 -16.72 -12.53 -21.49
CA VAL A 352 -15.89 -11.35 -21.71
C VAL A 352 -16.69 -10.06 -21.44
N TYR A 353 -16.01 -9.09 -20.87
CA TYR A 353 -16.55 -7.75 -20.59
C TYR A 353 -15.77 -6.71 -21.40
N VAL A 354 -16.50 -5.73 -21.95
CA VAL A 354 -15.93 -4.61 -22.71
C VAL A 354 -16.36 -3.31 -22.06
N ALA A 355 -15.40 -2.45 -21.73
CA ALA A 355 -15.61 -1.08 -21.28
C ALA A 355 -15.19 -0.13 -22.40
N ALA A 356 -16.06 0.80 -22.76
CA ALA A 356 -15.82 1.76 -23.81
C ALA A 356 -16.35 3.15 -23.44
N HIS A 357 -15.85 4.19 -24.13
CA HIS A 357 -16.32 5.55 -23.95
C HIS A 357 -16.30 6.34 -25.25
N LYS A 358 -17.09 7.42 -25.31
CA LYS A 358 -17.25 8.29 -26.46
C LYS A 358 -17.13 9.78 -26.12
N TYR A 359 -16.47 10.12 -25.00
CA TYR A 359 -16.40 11.52 -24.57
C TYR A 359 -15.74 12.44 -25.61
N LYS A 360 -14.80 11.92 -26.42
CA LYS A 360 -14.22 12.65 -27.57
C LYS A 360 -15.24 12.96 -28.67
N LEU A 361 -16.36 12.24 -28.71
CA LEU A 361 -17.50 12.47 -29.61
C LEU A 361 -18.64 13.25 -28.91
N ASN A 362 -18.35 13.87 -27.75
CA ASN A 362 -19.31 14.59 -26.91
C ASN A 362 -20.50 13.72 -26.41
N ASP A 363 -20.26 12.42 -26.26
CA ASP A 363 -21.22 11.48 -25.68
C ASP A 363 -20.66 10.91 -24.38
N PHE A 364 -21.26 11.28 -23.27
CA PHE A 364 -20.85 10.89 -21.91
C PHE A 364 -21.69 9.73 -21.35
N THR A 365 -22.42 9.03 -22.20
CA THR A 365 -23.17 7.82 -21.83
C THR A 365 -22.21 6.71 -21.39
N PRO A 366 -22.50 5.98 -20.30
CA PRO A 366 -21.71 4.80 -19.94
C PRO A 366 -21.91 3.66 -20.94
N PHE A 367 -20.82 3.07 -21.40
CA PHE A 367 -20.81 1.91 -22.28
C PHE A 367 -20.04 0.76 -21.61
N ALA A 368 -20.78 -0.29 -21.32
CA ALA A 368 -20.24 -1.53 -20.79
C ALA A 368 -21.05 -2.70 -21.31
N TYR A 369 -20.38 -3.70 -21.82
CA TYR A 369 -21.01 -4.88 -22.43
C TYR A 369 -20.44 -6.17 -21.86
N LYS A 370 -21.30 -7.18 -21.79
CA LYS A 370 -20.96 -8.56 -21.40
C LYS A 370 -21.37 -9.51 -22.50
N SER A 371 -20.51 -10.48 -22.80
CA SER A 371 -20.81 -11.67 -23.60
C SER A 371 -20.50 -12.92 -22.78
N THR A 372 -21.20 -14.03 -23.06
CA THR A 372 -20.94 -15.35 -22.47
C THR A 372 -20.69 -16.43 -23.55
N ASP A 373 -20.43 -16.01 -24.78
CA ASP A 373 -20.26 -16.85 -25.93
C ASP A 373 -19.15 -16.39 -26.88
N TYR A 374 -18.01 -15.93 -26.28
CA TYR A 374 -16.84 -15.40 -26.98
C TYR A 374 -17.14 -14.16 -27.85
N GLY A 375 -18.17 -13.39 -27.51
CA GLY A 375 -18.52 -12.15 -28.21
C GLY A 375 -19.52 -12.33 -29.36
N ASN A 376 -20.14 -13.53 -29.55
CA ASN A 376 -21.16 -13.71 -30.54
C ASN A 376 -22.42 -12.91 -30.22
N THR A 377 -22.78 -12.82 -28.93
CA THR A 377 -23.89 -11.99 -28.44
C THR A 377 -23.46 -11.10 -27.28
N TRP A 378 -24.08 -9.93 -27.17
CA TRP A 378 -23.75 -8.93 -26.17
C TRP A 378 -24.96 -8.43 -25.41
N THR A 379 -24.78 -8.22 -24.11
CA THR A 379 -25.73 -7.55 -23.24
C THR A 379 -25.11 -6.28 -22.69
N LYS A 380 -25.78 -5.14 -22.78
CA LYS A 380 -25.36 -3.89 -22.15
C LYS A 380 -25.60 -3.95 -20.65
N ILE A 381 -24.56 -3.65 -19.84
CA ILE A 381 -24.57 -3.84 -18.38
C ILE A 381 -24.22 -2.53 -17.65
N VAL A 382 -25.06 -1.52 -17.76
CA VAL A 382 -24.79 -0.16 -17.21
C VAL A 382 -25.83 0.34 -16.20
N THR A 383 -26.82 -0.47 -15.85
CA THR A 383 -27.92 -0.06 -14.94
C THR A 383 -27.36 0.35 -13.56
N GLY A 384 -27.58 1.62 -13.19
CA GLY A 384 -27.04 2.19 -11.94
C GLY A 384 -25.77 3.05 -12.11
N ILE A 385 -25.15 3.06 -13.30
CA ILE A 385 -24.08 4.01 -13.64
C ILE A 385 -24.73 5.22 -14.33
N PRO A 386 -24.62 6.43 -13.79
CA PRO A 386 -25.29 7.61 -14.35
C PRO A 386 -24.61 8.14 -15.62
N TYR A 387 -25.33 8.95 -16.37
CA TYR A 387 -24.74 9.78 -17.45
C TYR A 387 -23.61 10.65 -16.88
N GLY A 388 -22.54 10.82 -17.63
CA GLY A 388 -21.32 11.51 -17.19
C GLY A 388 -20.27 10.60 -16.52
N ALA A 389 -20.66 9.40 -16.07
CA ALA A 389 -19.74 8.41 -15.55
C ALA A 389 -19.31 7.43 -16.66
N CYS A 390 -18.55 7.91 -17.65
CA CYS A 390 -18.01 7.08 -18.72
C CYS A 390 -17.21 5.93 -18.13
N VAL A 391 -17.49 4.69 -18.58
CA VAL A 391 -16.82 3.48 -18.05
C VAL A 391 -15.45 3.34 -18.72
N ARG A 392 -14.42 3.31 -17.91
CA ARG A 392 -13.02 3.12 -18.36
C ARG A 392 -12.57 1.67 -18.26
N VAL A 393 -13.00 0.95 -17.23
CA VAL A 393 -12.52 -0.40 -16.95
C VAL A 393 -13.58 -1.21 -16.20
N ILE A 394 -13.64 -2.51 -16.49
CA ILE A 394 -14.37 -3.50 -15.70
C ILE A 394 -13.39 -4.61 -15.34
N ARG A 395 -13.49 -5.14 -14.11
CA ARG A 395 -12.76 -6.32 -13.66
C ARG A 395 -13.71 -7.25 -12.93
N GLU A 396 -13.62 -8.54 -13.19
CA GLU A 396 -14.30 -9.57 -12.40
C GLU A 396 -13.40 -10.03 -11.26
N ASP A 397 -13.98 -10.26 -10.09
CA ASP A 397 -13.28 -10.80 -8.93
C ASP A 397 -12.77 -12.23 -9.22
N ASP A 398 -11.50 -12.50 -8.94
CA ASP A 398 -10.86 -13.79 -9.23
C ASP A 398 -11.32 -14.94 -8.33
N THR A 399 -12.06 -14.64 -7.26
CA THR A 399 -12.54 -15.59 -6.26
C THR A 399 -14.08 -15.74 -6.30
N ARG A 400 -14.81 -14.64 -6.43
CA ARG A 400 -16.27 -14.63 -6.44
C ARG A 400 -16.80 -14.32 -7.85
N LYS A 401 -17.26 -15.36 -8.56
CA LYS A 401 -17.89 -15.21 -9.87
C LYS A 401 -19.06 -14.24 -9.82
N GLY A 402 -19.14 -13.34 -10.82
CA GLY A 402 -20.19 -12.34 -10.96
C GLY A 402 -20.10 -11.15 -9.99
N LEU A 403 -19.04 -11.07 -9.19
CA LEU A 403 -18.67 -9.85 -8.46
C LEU A 403 -17.80 -9.02 -9.38
N LEU A 404 -18.29 -7.83 -9.77
CA LEU A 404 -17.62 -6.97 -10.74
C LEU A 404 -17.29 -5.60 -10.10
N TYR A 405 -16.18 -5.02 -10.55
CA TYR A 405 -15.74 -3.68 -10.24
C TYR A 405 -15.64 -2.86 -11.52
N ALA A 406 -16.18 -1.64 -11.53
CA ALA A 406 -16.10 -0.73 -12.67
C ALA A 406 -15.47 0.59 -12.26
N GLY A 407 -14.38 0.98 -12.95
CA GLY A 407 -13.78 2.30 -12.86
C GLY A 407 -14.38 3.22 -13.94
N THR A 408 -14.75 4.44 -13.52
CA THR A 408 -15.36 5.45 -14.37
C THR A 408 -14.65 6.78 -14.28
N GLU A 409 -15.08 7.76 -15.08
CA GLU A 409 -14.61 9.16 -14.97
C GLU A 409 -14.90 9.80 -13.62
N THR A 410 -15.90 9.33 -12.89
CA THR A 410 -16.35 9.94 -11.64
C THR A 410 -16.13 9.07 -10.41
N GLY A 411 -15.46 7.92 -10.56
CA GLY A 411 -15.13 7.03 -9.45
C GLY A 411 -15.41 5.56 -9.67
N LEU A 412 -15.59 4.83 -8.57
CA LEU A 412 -15.68 3.37 -8.52
C LEU A 412 -17.11 2.89 -8.29
N TYR A 413 -17.51 1.86 -9.03
CA TYR A 413 -18.80 1.14 -8.90
C TYR A 413 -18.54 -0.35 -8.66
N ILE A 414 -19.51 -1.01 -8.00
CA ILE A 414 -19.49 -2.45 -7.73
C ILE A 414 -20.82 -3.09 -8.15
N SER A 415 -20.76 -4.30 -8.68
CA SER A 415 -21.93 -5.14 -8.94
C SER A 415 -21.76 -6.50 -8.26
N TYR A 416 -22.78 -6.92 -7.50
CA TYR A 416 -22.83 -8.23 -6.85
C TYR A 416 -23.63 -9.27 -7.66
N ASN A 417 -24.18 -8.87 -8.80
CA ASN A 417 -25.12 -9.65 -9.62
C ASN A 417 -24.71 -9.66 -11.10
N ASP A 418 -23.41 -9.76 -11.36
CA ASP A 418 -22.87 -10.01 -12.69
C ASP A 418 -23.19 -8.88 -13.70
N GLY A 419 -23.21 -7.64 -13.23
CA GLY A 419 -23.45 -6.44 -14.03
C GLY A 419 -24.92 -6.10 -14.26
N VAL A 420 -25.87 -6.87 -13.72
CA VAL A 420 -27.31 -6.54 -13.84
C VAL A 420 -27.62 -5.18 -13.23
N SER A 421 -26.97 -4.86 -12.10
CA SER A 421 -27.03 -3.53 -11.51
C SER A 421 -25.73 -3.16 -10.81
N TRP A 422 -25.45 -1.86 -10.79
CA TRP A 422 -24.27 -1.27 -10.18
C TRP A 422 -24.65 -0.32 -9.06
N ILE A 423 -23.81 -0.27 -8.02
CA ILE A 423 -23.91 0.70 -6.93
C ILE A 423 -22.59 1.46 -6.81
N ASN A 424 -22.66 2.74 -6.43
CA ASN A 424 -21.45 3.51 -6.17
C ASN A 424 -20.68 2.91 -4.99
N PHE A 425 -19.37 2.77 -5.16
CA PHE A 425 -18.48 2.16 -4.17
C PHE A 425 -17.26 3.06 -3.88
N GLN A 426 -17.46 4.35 -3.77
CA GLN A 426 -16.40 5.35 -3.66
C GLN A 426 -15.58 5.24 -2.37
N ARG A 427 -16.20 4.90 -1.24
CA ARG A 427 -15.54 4.86 0.08
C ARG A 427 -14.78 6.17 0.35
N ASN A 428 -13.49 6.08 0.77
CA ASN A 428 -12.60 7.22 0.94
C ASN A 428 -11.73 7.54 -0.30
N LEU A 429 -11.98 6.87 -1.42
CA LEU A 429 -11.33 7.20 -2.69
C LEU A 429 -11.82 8.58 -3.15
N PRO A 430 -10.95 9.54 -3.48
CA PRO A 430 -11.38 10.84 -4.00
C PRO A 430 -12.12 10.69 -5.33
N VAL A 431 -12.98 11.66 -5.64
CA VAL A 431 -13.64 11.71 -6.96
C VAL A 431 -12.58 12.06 -8.00
N THR A 432 -12.26 11.09 -8.84
CA THR A 432 -11.22 11.18 -9.87
C THR A 432 -11.48 10.10 -10.92
N PRO A 433 -11.07 10.30 -12.19
CA PRO A 433 -11.14 9.24 -13.17
C PRO A 433 -10.30 8.03 -12.73
N ILE A 434 -10.90 6.85 -12.81
CA ILE A 434 -10.22 5.57 -12.58
C ILE A 434 -9.76 5.05 -13.94
N THR A 435 -8.48 5.11 -14.20
CA THR A 435 -7.88 4.76 -15.50
C THR A 435 -7.77 3.25 -15.69
N ASP A 436 -7.46 2.53 -14.59
CA ASP A 436 -7.41 1.07 -14.59
C ASP A 436 -7.69 0.50 -13.20
N LEU A 437 -8.08 -0.77 -13.15
CA LEU A 437 -8.31 -1.58 -11.95
C LEU A 437 -7.57 -2.90 -12.07
N LYS A 438 -7.11 -3.44 -10.95
CA LYS A 438 -6.55 -4.78 -10.87
C LYS A 438 -7.01 -5.47 -9.58
N VAL A 439 -7.62 -6.64 -9.71
CA VAL A 439 -7.82 -7.56 -8.59
C VAL A 439 -6.55 -8.40 -8.47
N HIS A 440 -5.94 -8.42 -7.29
CA HIS A 440 -4.74 -9.22 -7.05
C HIS A 440 -4.74 -9.75 -5.62
N LYS A 441 -4.72 -11.07 -5.47
CA LYS A 441 -4.82 -11.74 -4.16
C LYS A 441 -6.10 -11.27 -3.43
N ASN A 442 -5.97 -10.62 -2.30
CA ASN A 442 -7.11 -10.09 -1.53
C ASN A 442 -7.24 -8.56 -1.63
N ASN A 443 -6.72 -7.96 -2.69
CA ASN A 443 -6.67 -6.50 -2.86
C ASN A 443 -7.33 -6.06 -4.16
N LEU A 444 -7.97 -4.88 -4.13
CA LEU A 444 -8.35 -4.14 -5.33
C LEU A 444 -7.46 -2.91 -5.46
N ILE A 445 -6.77 -2.82 -6.58
CA ILE A 445 -5.82 -1.74 -6.88
C ILE A 445 -6.45 -0.84 -7.94
N ALA A 446 -6.40 0.47 -7.74
CA ALA A 446 -6.88 1.46 -8.69
C ALA A 446 -5.74 2.41 -9.12
N ALA A 447 -5.59 2.60 -10.43
CA ALA A 447 -4.85 3.72 -10.99
C ALA A 447 -5.82 4.87 -11.25
N THR A 448 -5.37 6.08 -10.99
CA THR A 448 -6.21 7.28 -11.15
C THR A 448 -5.53 8.32 -12.02
N GLN A 449 -6.35 9.19 -12.60
CA GLN A 449 -5.88 10.36 -13.32
C GLN A 449 -5.82 11.55 -12.35
N GLY A 450 -4.67 11.70 -11.69
CA GLY A 450 -4.38 12.86 -10.84
C GLY A 450 -4.43 12.61 -9.33
N ARG A 451 -4.73 11.39 -8.86
CA ARG A 451 -4.72 11.03 -7.43
C ARG A 451 -3.92 9.78 -7.10
N SER A 452 -2.95 9.44 -7.96
CA SER A 452 -1.99 8.35 -7.74
C SER A 452 -2.64 6.96 -7.70
N PHE A 453 -1.97 5.97 -7.05
CA PHE A 453 -2.52 4.63 -6.80
C PHE A 453 -3.32 4.58 -5.51
N TRP A 454 -4.38 3.76 -5.52
CA TRP A 454 -5.15 3.41 -4.34
C TRP A 454 -5.25 1.90 -4.22
N VAL A 455 -5.18 1.40 -2.99
CA VAL A 455 -5.31 -0.03 -2.70
C VAL A 455 -6.37 -0.23 -1.63
N LEU A 456 -7.39 -1.01 -1.94
CA LEU A 456 -8.30 -1.58 -0.95
C LEU A 456 -7.73 -2.93 -0.51
N ASP A 457 -7.17 -2.97 0.68
CA ASP A 457 -6.32 -4.07 1.15
C ASP A 457 -7.05 -5.40 1.40
N GLU A 458 -8.35 -5.38 1.66
CA GLU A 458 -9.05 -6.55 2.20
C GLU A 458 -10.40 -6.72 1.50
N LEU A 459 -10.44 -7.55 0.43
CA LEU A 459 -11.66 -7.84 -0.32
C LEU A 459 -12.58 -8.86 0.39
N GLN A 460 -12.11 -9.51 1.44
CA GLN A 460 -12.86 -10.58 2.11
C GLN A 460 -14.29 -10.17 2.54
N PRO A 461 -14.54 -8.99 3.13
CA PRO A 461 -15.90 -8.57 3.47
C PRO A 461 -16.81 -8.39 2.25
N ILE A 462 -16.24 -7.93 1.13
CA ILE A 462 -16.96 -7.71 -0.13
C ILE A 462 -17.30 -9.06 -0.76
N ARG A 463 -16.31 -9.97 -0.80
CA ARG A 463 -16.48 -11.33 -1.32
C ARG A 463 -17.48 -12.14 -0.50
N SER A 464 -17.56 -11.91 0.80
CA SER A 464 -18.49 -12.61 1.72
C SER A 464 -19.83 -11.89 1.89
N PHE A 465 -20.04 -10.75 1.24
CA PHE A 465 -21.28 -10.00 1.40
C PHE A 465 -22.51 -10.79 0.96
N ASP A 466 -23.46 -10.92 1.89
CA ASP A 466 -24.80 -11.51 1.68
C ASP A 466 -25.83 -10.65 2.40
N ALA A 467 -26.72 -10.04 1.63
CA ALA A 467 -27.76 -9.17 2.18
C ALA A 467 -28.74 -9.93 3.10
N SER A 468 -28.97 -11.25 2.88
CA SER A 468 -29.83 -12.10 3.69
C SER A 468 -29.25 -12.44 5.07
N ALA A 469 -27.96 -12.18 5.25
CA ALA A 469 -27.24 -12.45 6.49
C ALA A 469 -27.25 -11.28 7.49
N THR A 470 -27.92 -10.17 7.14
CA THR A 470 -28.02 -8.98 8.02
C THR A 470 -28.65 -9.35 9.37
N GLY A 471 -28.01 -8.92 10.46
CA GLY A 471 -28.48 -9.19 11.82
C GLY A 471 -28.12 -10.57 12.39
N LYS A 472 -27.34 -11.38 11.67
CA LYS A 472 -26.82 -12.67 12.15
C LYS A 472 -25.41 -12.53 12.71
N LEU A 473 -25.04 -13.41 13.65
CA LEU A 473 -23.64 -13.60 14.02
C LEU A 473 -22.93 -14.34 12.90
N ILE A 474 -21.85 -13.75 12.35
CA ILE A 474 -21.04 -14.39 11.32
C ILE A 474 -19.56 -14.08 11.59
N LEU A 475 -18.74 -15.12 11.63
CA LEU A 475 -17.28 -15.00 11.52
C LEU A 475 -16.90 -15.26 10.05
N LEU A 476 -16.36 -14.26 9.37
CA LEU A 476 -15.98 -14.40 7.96
C LEU A 476 -14.78 -15.36 7.82
N PRO A 477 -14.68 -16.11 6.70
CA PRO A 477 -13.50 -16.90 6.38
C PRO A 477 -12.24 -16.03 6.39
N MET A 478 -11.13 -16.55 6.88
CA MET A 478 -9.87 -15.83 6.92
C MET A 478 -9.00 -16.16 5.72
N THR A 479 -8.25 -15.17 5.26
CA THR A 479 -7.19 -15.38 4.27
C THR A 479 -5.90 -15.84 4.94
N GLU A 480 -5.07 -16.57 4.21
CA GLU A 480 -3.73 -16.92 4.68
C GLU A 480 -2.86 -15.66 4.86
N VAL A 481 -1.96 -15.70 5.83
CA VAL A 481 -1.09 -14.57 6.16
C VAL A 481 0.36 -15.01 6.28
N ASN A 482 1.28 -14.11 5.92
CA ASN A 482 2.71 -14.32 6.13
C ASN A 482 3.12 -13.77 7.50
N ARG A 483 3.93 -14.53 8.23
CA ARG A 483 4.58 -14.07 9.47
C ARG A 483 5.71 -13.11 9.12
N VAL A 484 5.40 -11.81 9.05
CA VAL A 484 6.34 -10.75 8.67
C VAL A 484 6.47 -9.69 9.75
N SER A 485 7.54 -8.91 9.67
CA SER A 485 7.66 -7.66 10.39
C SER A 485 6.92 -6.55 9.62
N GLY A 486 6.55 -5.50 10.32
CA GLY A 486 5.92 -4.33 9.71
C GLY A 486 5.38 -3.38 10.78
N TYR A 487 5.04 -2.21 10.33
CA TYR A 487 4.39 -1.17 11.11
C TYR A 487 3.08 -0.80 10.43
N SER A 488 2.06 -0.53 11.19
CA SER A 488 0.80 0.05 10.71
C SER A 488 0.41 1.19 11.64
N ILE A 489 -0.04 2.28 11.04
CA ILE A 489 -0.62 3.42 11.79
C ILE A 489 -2.01 3.11 12.34
N PHE A 490 -2.64 2.05 11.85
CA PHE A 490 -3.96 1.62 12.30
C PHE A 490 -3.83 0.71 13.52
N ASP A 491 -4.76 0.85 14.45
CA ASP A 491 -4.89 -0.07 15.58
C ASP A 491 -5.50 -1.42 15.16
N SER A 492 -5.70 -2.30 16.15
CA SER A 492 -6.30 -3.60 15.90
C SER A 492 -7.73 -3.52 15.34
N ASN A 493 -8.47 -2.46 15.62
CA ASN A 493 -9.83 -2.24 15.12
C ASN A 493 -9.87 -1.47 13.80
N GLY A 494 -8.72 -1.04 13.28
CA GLY A 494 -8.58 -0.29 12.04
C GLY A 494 -8.76 1.22 12.18
N GLU A 495 -8.71 1.73 13.41
CA GLU A 495 -8.74 3.18 13.67
C GLU A 495 -7.33 3.77 13.55
N GLU A 496 -7.22 4.93 12.91
CA GLU A 496 -5.97 5.64 12.72
C GLU A 496 -5.45 6.22 14.05
N LYS A 497 -4.23 5.84 14.44
CA LYS A 497 -3.59 6.32 15.69
C LYS A 497 -2.62 7.46 15.49
N ALA A 498 -2.13 7.65 14.28
CA ALA A 498 -1.13 8.66 13.98
C ALA A 498 -1.37 9.23 12.58
N LYS A 499 -1.26 10.54 12.46
CA LYS A 499 -1.20 11.20 11.16
C LYS A 499 0.14 10.89 10.49
N TYR A 500 0.14 10.74 9.19
CA TYR A 500 1.34 10.56 8.38
C TYR A 500 1.40 11.64 7.28
N PRO A 501 2.60 11.98 6.80
CA PRO A 501 2.76 12.94 5.71
C PRO A 501 2.02 12.47 4.43
N ASN A 502 1.47 13.40 3.68
CA ASN A 502 0.83 13.11 2.39
C ASN A 502 1.77 12.49 1.34
N THR A 503 3.07 12.55 1.59
CA THR A 503 4.14 11.93 0.78
C THR A 503 4.35 10.44 1.06
N THR A 504 3.54 9.84 1.94
CA THR A 504 3.66 8.43 2.31
C THR A 504 2.31 7.75 2.24
N ALA A 505 2.30 6.44 2.04
CA ALA A 505 1.08 5.63 2.13
C ALA A 505 1.13 4.73 3.37
N ALA A 506 -0.02 4.52 3.99
CA ALA A 506 -0.14 3.63 5.13
C ALA A 506 0.12 2.18 4.72
N ASN A 507 0.84 1.45 5.57
CA ASN A 507 0.90 0.00 5.41
C ASN A 507 -0.45 -0.65 5.72
N PRO A 508 -0.79 -1.76 5.02
CA PRO A 508 -1.86 -2.64 5.46
C PRO A 508 -1.58 -3.18 6.86
N ALA A 509 -2.60 -3.70 7.53
CA ALA A 509 -2.46 -4.27 8.87
C ALA A 509 -1.34 -5.30 8.95
N THR A 510 -0.65 -5.34 10.08
CA THR A 510 0.37 -6.36 10.36
C THR A 510 -0.29 -7.54 11.06
N GLY A 511 -0.16 -8.73 10.47
CA GLY A 511 -0.72 -9.97 11.01
C GLY A 511 -2.03 -10.40 10.36
N ALA A 512 -2.89 -11.07 11.12
CA ALA A 512 -4.13 -11.65 10.63
C ALA A 512 -5.31 -10.71 10.87
N VAL A 513 -6.05 -10.37 9.83
CA VAL A 513 -7.26 -9.55 9.94
C VAL A 513 -8.49 -10.45 9.97
N LEU A 514 -9.28 -10.25 11.00
CA LEU A 514 -10.56 -10.93 11.22
C LEU A 514 -11.70 -9.96 10.95
N TYR A 515 -12.72 -10.44 10.24
CA TYR A 515 -13.99 -9.75 10.09
C TYR A 515 -15.09 -10.57 10.71
N TYR A 516 -15.95 -9.91 11.48
CA TYR A 516 -17.12 -10.54 12.07
C TYR A 516 -18.32 -9.60 12.04
N GLN A 517 -19.48 -10.20 11.80
CA GLN A 517 -20.76 -9.48 11.80
C GLN A 517 -21.50 -9.80 13.09
N LEU A 518 -22.05 -8.77 13.71
CA LEU A 518 -22.82 -8.90 14.95
C LEU A 518 -24.27 -8.48 14.75
N PRO A 519 -25.22 -9.13 15.49
CA PRO A 519 -26.59 -8.66 15.61
C PRO A 519 -26.66 -7.33 16.39
N ASP A 520 -27.88 -6.80 16.66
CA ASP A 520 -28.08 -5.48 17.23
C ASP A 520 -27.46 -5.24 18.61
N SER A 521 -27.36 -6.27 19.46
CA SER A 521 -26.78 -6.14 20.80
C SER A 521 -26.00 -7.41 21.17
N VAL A 522 -24.76 -7.23 21.56
CA VAL A 522 -23.90 -8.30 22.10
C VAL A 522 -23.27 -7.80 23.41
N LYS A 523 -23.51 -8.54 24.51
CA LYS A 523 -23.01 -8.17 25.85
C LYS A 523 -21.62 -8.72 26.11
N SER A 524 -21.35 -9.95 25.65
CA SER A 524 -20.09 -10.64 25.85
C SER A 524 -19.57 -11.14 24.51
N LEU A 525 -18.40 -10.66 24.14
CA LEU A 525 -17.72 -11.06 22.91
C LEU A 525 -16.30 -11.49 23.25
N THR A 526 -15.89 -12.68 22.75
CA THR A 526 -14.51 -13.15 22.85
C THR A 526 -14.06 -13.75 21.54
N ILE A 527 -12.78 -13.60 21.23
CA ILE A 527 -12.08 -14.34 20.18
C ILE A 527 -11.02 -15.19 20.87
N GLU A 528 -11.05 -16.48 20.61
CA GLU A 528 -10.06 -17.45 21.09
C GLU A 528 -9.34 -18.06 19.89
N ILE A 529 -8.01 -18.10 19.95
CA ILE A 529 -7.16 -18.64 18.91
C ILE A 529 -6.42 -19.83 19.48
N LYS A 530 -6.56 -21.00 18.84
CA LYS A 530 -5.93 -22.26 19.24
C LYS A 530 -4.98 -22.75 18.17
N ASP A 531 -3.91 -23.39 18.60
CA ASP A 531 -3.01 -24.12 17.71
C ASP A 531 -3.58 -25.49 17.33
N GLN A 532 -2.83 -26.25 16.54
CA GLN A 532 -3.21 -27.58 16.08
C GLN A 532 -3.37 -28.63 17.21
N ASN A 533 -2.80 -28.38 18.40
CA ASN A 533 -2.91 -29.25 19.58
C ASN A 533 -4.12 -28.87 20.44
N GLY A 534 -4.86 -27.81 20.06
CA GLY A 534 -5.99 -27.28 20.83
C GLY A 534 -5.59 -26.36 21.97
N GLU A 535 -4.31 -26.02 22.11
CA GLU A 535 -3.83 -25.05 23.09
C GLU A 535 -4.20 -23.63 22.72
N VAL A 536 -4.70 -22.86 23.69
CA VAL A 536 -5.03 -21.46 23.50
C VAL A 536 -3.73 -20.64 23.38
N VAL A 537 -3.48 -20.10 22.21
CA VAL A 537 -2.31 -19.24 21.97
C VAL A 537 -2.61 -17.78 22.26
N ARG A 538 -3.86 -17.34 22.08
CA ARG A 538 -4.30 -15.97 22.34
C ARG A 538 -5.81 -15.89 22.57
N SER A 539 -6.23 -14.95 23.44
CA SER A 539 -7.64 -14.62 23.65
C SER A 539 -7.82 -13.11 23.71
N PHE A 540 -8.93 -12.62 23.12
CA PHE A 540 -9.35 -11.22 23.13
C PHE A 540 -10.79 -11.12 23.61
N SER A 541 -11.17 -9.96 24.19
CA SER A 541 -12.51 -9.72 24.71
C SER A 541 -12.96 -8.29 24.45
N ASN A 542 -14.28 -8.06 24.46
CA ASN A 542 -14.85 -6.72 24.47
C ASN A 542 -14.80 -6.04 25.85
N LYS A 543 -14.30 -6.73 26.87
CA LYS A 543 -14.14 -6.18 28.22
C LYS A 543 -12.64 -5.87 28.43
N PRO A 544 -12.28 -4.63 28.77
CA PRO A 544 -10.89 -4.31 29.08
C PRO A 544 -10.47 -5.10 30.33
N LYS A 545 -9.30 -5.73 30.28
CA LYS A 545 -8.67 -6.24 31.48
C LYS A 545 -8.19 -5.04 32.30
N SER A 546 -8.59 -4.93 33.57
CA SER A 546 -8.07 -3.91 34.47
C SER A 546 -6.58 -4.12 34.66
N SER A 547 -5.74 -3.23 34.11
CA SER A 547 -4.33 -3.16 34.49
C SER A 547 -4.17 -2.01 35.48
N ASN A 548 -3.68 -2.31 36.66
CA ASN A 548 -3.32 -1.31 37.67
C ASN A 548 -1.98 -0.60 37.34
N SER A 549 -1.45 -0.77 36.12
CA SER A 549 -0.15 -0.24 35.75
C SER A 549 -0.27 1.09 34.99
N ASN A 550 0.46 2.09 35.44
CA ASN A 550 0.59 3.41 34.79
C ASN A 550 1.33 3.38 33.44
N ASN A 551 1.61 2.21 32.88
CA ASN A 551 2.39 2.06 31.66
C ASN A 551 1.46 1.96 30.44
N SER A 552 1.34 3.04 29.67
CA SER A 552 0.50 3.18 28.49
C SER A 552 0.78 2.20 27.34
N PHE A 553 1.93 1.53 27.33
CA PHE A 553 2.30 0.52 26.33
C PHE A 553 1.63 -0.86 26.52
N ARG A 554 0.72 -1.00 27.48
CA ARG A 554 0.18 -2.29 27.97
C ARG A 554 -1.32 -2.49 27.77
N ASN A 555 -2.00 -1.58 27.09
CA ASN A 555 -3.43 -1.74 26.82
C ASN A 555 -3.64 -2.90 25.82
N GLU A 556 -4.18 -4.00 26.34
CA GLU A 556 -4.66 -5.09 25.49
C GLU A 556 -5.73 -4.56 24.55
N PRO A 557 -5.68 -4.90 23.24
CA PRO A 557 -6.71 -4.44 22.33
C PRO A 557 -8.07 -5.04 22.69
N VAL A 558 -9.08 -4.20 22.68
CA VAL A 558 -10.47 -4.54 23.02
C VAL A 558 -11.28 -4.72 21.75
N LEU A 559 -12.08 -5.79 21.70
CA LEU A 559 -12.94 -6.06 20.55
C LEU A 559 -14.08 -5.05 20.45
N THR A 560 -14.37 -4.57 19.24
CA THR A 560 -15.55 -3.74 19.00
C THR A 560 -16.82 -4.58 18.93
N VAL A 561 -17.96 -3.99 19.40
CA VAL A 561 -19.27 -4.64 19.42
C VAL A 561 -20.30 -3.78 18.66
N LYS A 562 -19.89 -3.20 17.55
CA LYS A 562 -20.77 -2.42 16.69
C LYS A 562 -21.76 -3.34 15.98
N LYS A 563 -23.02 -2.93 15.83
CA LYS A 563 -23.98 -3.61 14.96
C LYS A 563 -23.43 -3.74 13.54
N GLY A 564 -23.57 -4.91 12.92
CA GLY A 564 -23.06 -5.17 11.58
C GLY A 564 -21.59 -5.56 11.58
N LEU A 565 -20.87 -5.16 10.54
CA LEU A 565 -19.51 -5.59 10.30
C LEU A 565 -18.51 -4.91 11.26
N ASN A 566 -17.67 -5.74 11.88
CA ASN A 566 -16.56 -5.34 12.72
C ASN A 566 -15.26 -5.92 12.15
N ARG A 567 -14.14 -5.26 12.46
CA ARG A 567 -12.79 -5.64 12.05
C ARG A 567 -11.89 -5.75 13.26
N PHE A 568 -10.99 -6.74 13.25
CA PHE A 568 -9.95 -6.88 14.26
C PHE A 568 -8.68 -7.45 13.64
N ALA A 569 -7.53 -6.84 13.89
CA ALA A 569 -6.22 -7.32 13.45
C ALA A 569 -5.41 -7.89 14.62
N TRP A 570 -5.01 -9.15 14.48
CA TRP A 570 -4.13 -9.83 15.44
C TRP A 570 -2.69 -9.84 14.92
N ASN A 571 -1.76 -9.37 15.71
CA ASN A 571 -0.34 -9.24 15.36
C ASN A 571 0.47 -10.55 15.39
N LEU A 572 -0.18 -11.70 15.38
CA LEU A 572 0.39 -13.05 15.40
C LEU A 572 1.26 -13.33 16.65
N ARG A 573 0.94 -12.70 17.80
CA ARG A 573 1.66 -12.92 19.04
C ARG A 573 0.81 -13.65 20.07
N ARG A 574 1.47 -14.50 20.86
CA ARG A 574 0.90 -15.11 22.06
C ARG A 574 0.61 -14.05 23.13
N GLN A 575 0.04 -14.46 24.26
CA GLN A 575 -0.19 -13.59 25.41
C GLN A 575 1.13 -12.96 25.86
N GLY A 576 1.10 -11.68 26.20
CA GLY A 576 2.25 -10.98 26.75
C GLY A 576 2.60 -11.42 28.18
N MET A 577 3.83 -11.15 28.58
CA MET A 577 4.34 -11.45 29.93
C MET A 577 3.78 -10.45 30.96
N PRO A 578 3.62 -10.86 32.22
CA PRO A 578 3.19 -9.97 33.30
C PRO A 578 4.26 -8.92 33.59
N THR A 579 3.86 -7.84 34.20
CA THR A 579 4.71 -6.72 34.55
C THR A 579 4.72 -6.51 36.06
N ILE A 580 5.68 -5.76 36.58
CA ILE A 580 5.78 -5.34 37.95
C ILE A 580 5.43 -3.86 38.08
N ASP A 581 4.56 -3.50 39.01
CA ASP A 581 4.18 -2.10 39.24
C ASP A 581 5.31 -1.29 39.89
N ASN A 582 5.35 0.00 39.64
CA ASN A 582 6.27 0.96 40.22
C ASN A 582 7.75 0.61 40.02
N VAL A 583 8.09 0.04 38.89
CA VAL A 583 9.48 -0.16 38.45
C VAL A 583 9.52 -0.13 36.92
N TYR A 584 10.52 0.48 36.37
CA TYR A 584 10.81 0.43 34.93
C TYR A 584 11.84 -0.68 34.68
N ILE A 585 11.49 -1.63 33.82
CA ILE A 585 12.42 -2.64 33.30
C ILE A 585 12.39 -2.51 31.78
N GLU A 586 13.55 -2.20 31.21
CA GLU A 586 13.67 -2.03 29.77
C GLU A 586 13.45 -3.35 29.03
N GLY A 587 12.73 -3.26 27.89
CA GLY A 587 12.49 -4.36 26.97
C GLY A 587 11.03 -4.58 26.63
N SER A 588 10.78 -5.54 25.77
CA SER A 588 9.44 -5.86 25.28
C SER A 588 8.79 -6.97 26.08
N TYR A 589 7.62 -6.70 26.61
CA TYR A 589 6.76 -7.69 27.29
C TYR A 589 5.78 -8.38 26.34
N ALA A 590 5.85 -8.07 25.04
CA ALA A 590 5.01 -8.73 24.04
C ALA A 590 5.34 -10.22 23.98
N GLY A 591 4.30 -11.03 23.99
CA GLY A 591 4.46 -12.48 23.84
C GLY A 591 5.16 -12.84 22.51
N ARG A 592 5.74 -14.01 22.46
CA ARG A 592 6.44 -14.49 21.28
C ARG A 592 5.52 -14.61 20.08
N LYS A 593 6.05 -14.44 18.88
CA LYS A 593 5.31 -14.68 17.63
C LYS A 593 5.03 -16.16 17.48
N ILE A 594 3.82 -16.49 17.00
CA ILE A 594 3.45 -17.88 16.71
C ILE A 594 4.28 -18.45 15.56
N VAL A 595 4.46 -19.74 15.54
CA VAL A 595 5.13 -20.46 14.44
C VAL A 595 4.21 -20.53 13.20
N PRO A 596 4.76 -20.67 11.99
CA PRO A 596 3.94 -21.00 10.82
C PRO A 596 3.17 -22.31 11.04
N GLY A 597 1.89 -22.33 10.61
CA GLY A 597 1.00 -23.47 10.82
C GLY A 597 -0.47 -23.10 10.68
N THR A 598 -1.35 -24.03 11.00
CA THR A 598 -2.79 -23.84 10.97
C THR A 598 -3.33 -23.60 12.37
N TYR A 599 -4.18 -22.59 12.50
CA TYR A 599 -4.80 -22.16 13.75
C TYR A 599 -6.32 -22.17 13.62
N THR A 600 -7.01 -22.49 14.71
CA THR A 600 -8.46 -22.34 14.81
C THR A 600 -8.80 -21.04 15.52
N VAL A 601 -9.58 -20.20 14.86
CA VAL A 601 -10.09 -18.94 15.41
C VAL A 601 -11.56 -19.13 15.74
N THR A 602 -11.93 -18.97 17.00
CA THR A 602 -13.30 -19.12 17.48
C THR A 602 -13.82 -17.79 18.02
N LEU A 603 -14.92 -17.30 17.44
CA LEU A 603 -15.69 -16.16 17.92
C LEU A 603 -16.83 -16.67 18.81
N LYS A 604 -16.96 -16.14 20.02
CA LYS A 604 -18.06 -16.42 20.94
C LYS A 604 -18.80 -15.13 21.28
N ALA A 605 -20.10 -15.10 21.01
CA ALA A 605 -20.96 -13.95 21.30
C ALA A 605 -22.19 -14.40 22.06
N ASP A 606 -22.36 -13.97 23.31
CA ASP A 606 -23.49 -14.31 24.19
C ASP A 606 -23.84 -15.81 24.21
N GLY A 607 -22.83 -16.69 24.16
CA GLY A 607 -22.99 -18.15 24.18
C GLY A 607 -23.10 -18.83 22.81
N VAL A 608 -23.18 -18.09 21.73
CA VAL A 608 -23.14 -18.64 20.37
C VAL A 608 -21.68 -18.61 19.85
N GLU A 609 -21.24 -19.73 19.25
CA GLU A 609 -19.87 -19.89 18.77
C GLU A 609 -19.84 -20.11 17.25
N GLN A 610 -18.82 -19.52 16.62
CA GLN A 610 -18.43 -19.81 15.24
C GLN A 610 -16.92 -19.91 15.13
N SER A 611 -16.44 -20.83 14.28
CA SER A 611 -15.01 -21.03 14.10
C SER A 611 -14.60 -21.00 12.64
N THR A 612 -13.40 -20.55 12.38
CA THR A 612 -12.76 -20.57 11.07
C THR A 612 -11.28 -20.97 11.21
N SER A 613 -10.68 -21.38 10.10
CA SER A 613 -9.26 -21.73 10.03
C SER A 613 -8.45 -20.53 9.58
N LEU A 614 -7.26 -20.35 10.18
CA LEU A 614 -6.23 -19.39 9.78
C LEU A 614 -4.95 -20.14 9.43
N ILE A 615 -4.43 -19.92 8.24
CA ILE A 615 -3.12 -20.44 7.81
C ILE A 615 -2.07 -19.32 7.94
N VAL A 616 -1.05 -19.58 8.74
CA VAL A 616 0.11 -18.69 8.91
C VAL A 616 1.31 -19.29 8.19
N LYS A 617 1.84 -18.57 7.21
CA LYS A 617 3.01 -18.97 6.43
C LYS A 617 4.28 -18.27 6.95
N ALA A 618 5.43 -18.88 6.68
CA ALA A 618 6.72 -18.21 6.86
C ALA A 618 6.83 -16.99 5.93
N ASP A 619 7.73 -16.08 6.26
CA ASP A 619 8.11 -15.00 5.34
C ASP A 619 8.77 -15.60 4.08
N PRO A 620 8.17 -15.44 2.89
CA PRO A 620 8.69 -16.10 1.68
C PRO A 620 10.04 -15.54 1.20
N ARG A 621 10.50 -14.43 1.77
CA ARG A 621 11.80 -13.83 1.45
C ARG A 621 12.96 -14.47 2.21
N ILE A 622 12.66 -15.29 3.21
CA ILE A 622 13.63 -15.87 4.13
C ILE A 622 13.59 -17.38 3.95
N ASN A 623 14.74 -17.98 3.67
CA ASN A 623 14.85 -19.43 3.62
C ASN A 623 14.96 -19.97 5.05
N THR A 624 13.87 -20.52 5.59
CA THR A 624 13.75 -21.03 6.96
C THR A 624 13.03 -22.35 7.00
N SER A 625 13.43 -23.20 7.94
CA SER A 625 12.84 -24.51 8.16
C SER A 625 11.88 -24.51 9.38
N ALA A 626 10.98 -25.49 9.41
CA ALA A 626 10.11 -25.72 10.57
C ALA A 626 10.91 -25.98 11.87
N ALA A 627 12.05 -26.65 11.76
CA ALA A 627 12.93 -26.93 12.91
C ALA A 627 13.52 -25.66 13.53
N GLU A 628 13.89 -24.67 12.72
CA GLU A 628 14.38 -23.37 13.21
C GLU A 628 13.27 -22.60 13.93
N PHE A 629 12.05 -22.60 13.39
CA PHE A 629 10.90 -22.01 14.09
C PHE A 629 10.59 -22.71 15.42
N SER A 630 10.65 -24.05 15.50
CA SER A 630 10.47 -24.79 16.73
C SER A 630 11.55 -24.46 17.76
N ALA A 631 12.82 -24.43 17.36
CA ALA A 631 13.92 -24.10 18.24
C ALA A 631 13.82 -22.68 18.83
N GLN A 632 13.36 -21.70 18.00
CA GLN A 632 13.10 -20.34 18.47
C GLN A 632 11.94 -20.32 19.47
N ASP A 633 10.81 -20.98 19.15
CA ASP A 633 9.62 -21.00 20.01
C ASP A 633 9.91 -21.65 21.37
N GLU A 634 10.64 -22.77 21.38
CA GLU A 634 11.02 -23.48 22.62
C GLU A 634 11.89 -22.62 23.55
N LEU A 635 12.89 -21.92 23.00
CA LEU A 635 13.76 -21.08 23.83
C LEU A 635 13.02 -19.84 24.34
N LEU A 636 12.18 -19.21 23.47
CA LEU A 636 11.33 -18.10 23.86
C LEU A 636 10.32 -18.50 24.94
N ALA A 637 9.70 -19.69 24.84
CA ALA A 637 8.79 -20.20 25.87
C ALA A 637 9.45 -20.32 27.23
N LYS A 638 10.70 -20.79 27.26
CA LYS A 638 11.48 -20.90 28.50
C LYS A 638 11.79 -19.53 29.10
N LEU A 639 12.20 -18.56 28.26
CA LEU A 639 12.46 -17.19 28.70
C LEU A 639 11.20 -16.49 29.21
N GLU A 640 10.05 -16.67 28.54
CA GLU A 640 8.75 -16.13 28.98
C GLU A 640 8.30 -16.72 30.29
N LYS A 641 8.58 -18.01 30.50
CA LYS A 641 8.30 -18.69 31.80
C LYS A 641 9.13 -18.09 32.92
N ASP A 642 10.43 -17.93 32.73
CA ASP A 642 11.31 -17.37 33.76
C ASP A 642 10.92 -15.91 34.10
N VAL A 643 10.64 -15.06 33.10
CA VAL A 643 10.16 -13.69 33.35
C VAL A 643 8.84 -13.73 34.15
N THR A 644 7.92 -14.60 33.75
CA THR A 644 6.61 -14.73 34.41
C THR A 644 6.78 -15.18 35.88
N ASP A 645 7.57 -16.21 36.11
CA ASP A 645 7.83 -16.74 37.45
C ASP A 645 8.49 -15.65 38.35
N ILE A 646 9.50 -14.93 37.84
CA ILE A 646 10.15 -13.84 38.56
C ILE A 646 9.15 -12.74 38.92
N HIS A 647 8.36 -12.27 37.91
CA HIS A 647 7.47 -11.13 38.13
C HIS A 647 6.29 -11.45 39.04
N VAL A 648 5.75 -12.66 38.95
CA VAL A 648 4.70 -13.15 39.84
C VAL A 648 5.25 -13.27 41.26
N ALA A 649 6.45 -13.84 41.45
CA ALA A 649 7.09 -13.96 42.74
C ALA A 649 7.36 -12.59 43.41
N VAL A 650 7.93 -11.63 42.66
CA VAL A 650 8.17 -10.27 43.17
C VAL A 650 6.85 -9.58 43.56
N THR A 651 5.81 -9.67 42.72
CA THR A 651 4.50 -9.07 43.01
C THR A 651 3.88 -9.69 44.29
N ARG A 652 3.97 -11.01 44.43
CA ARG A 652 3.51 -11.77 45.61
C ARG A 652 4.25 -11.33 46.86
N MET A 653 5.58 -11.20 46.81
CA MET A 653 6.40 -10.81 47.98
C MET A 653 6.19 -9.35 48.35
N ARG A 654 5.91 -8.46 47.41
CA ARG A 654 5.48 -7.06 47.68
C ARG A 654 4.14 -7.03 48.42
N GLY A 655 3.16 -7.87 48.01
CA GLY A 655 1.89 -8.03 48.68
C GLY A 655 2.05 -8.52 50.12
N LEU A 656 2.94 -9.50 50.31
CA LEU A 656 3.28 -10.00 51.61
C LEU A 656 3.96 -8.96 52.52
N THR A 657 4.92 -8.23 51.96
CA THR A 657 5.60 -7.11 52.66
C THR A 657 4.59 -6.05 53.14
N LYS A 658 3.60 -5.73 52.30
CA LYS A 658 2.51 -4.81 52.68
C LYS A 658 1.72 -5.33 53.89
N GLN A 659 1.29 -6.60 53.88
CA GLN A 659 0.58 -7.23 55.00
C GLN A 659 1.40 -7.21 56.29
N ILE A 660 2.70 -7.57 56.21
CA ILE A 660 3.60 -7.55 57.35
C ILE A 660 3.70 -6.14 57.94
N LYS A 661 3.89 -5.11 57.11
CA LYS A 661 4.00 -3.72 57.57
C LYS A 661 2.69 -3.21 58.19
N GLU A 662 1.54 -3.60 57.66
CA GLU A 662 0.23 -3.27 58.22
C GLU A 662 0.03 -3.93 59.56
N MET A 663 0.38 -5.22 59.69
CA MET A 663 0.34 -5.97 60.95
C MET A 663 1.27 -5.32 62.01
N VAL A 664 2.50 -4.98 61.68
CA VAL A 664 3.44 -4.32 62.59
C VAL A 664 2.84 -3.01 63.10
N LYS A 665 2.25 -2.16 62.31
CA LYS A 665 1.61 -0.92 62.74
C LYS A 665 0.53 -1.12 63.80
N LEU A 666 -0.19 -2.24 63.74
CA LEU A 666 -1.24 -2.56 64.72
C LEU A 666 -0.70 -2.98 66.06
N VAL A 667 0.54 -3.51 66.14
CA VAL A 667 1.10 -4.13 67.36
C VAL A 667 2.38 -3.44 67.84
N GLU A 668 2.97 -2.48 67.14
CA GLU A 668 4.25 -1.84 67.47
C GLU A 668 4.26 -1.06 68.81
N GLN A 669 3.09 -0.66 69.29
CA GLN A 669 2.92 0.04 70.58
C GLN A 669 2.78 -0.93 71.78
N ASP A 670 2.63 -2.24 71.54
CA ASP A 670 2.50 -3.26 72.59
C ASP A 670 3.84 -3.96 72.80
N ASN A 671 4.54 -3.59 73.89
CA ASN A 671 5.84 -4.14 74.24
C ASN A 671 5.83 -5.65 74.34
N SER A 672 4.72 -6.31 74.70
CA SER A 672 4.59 -7.77 74.77
C SER A 672 4.72 -8.47 73.45
N LYS A 673 4.63 -7.69 72.31
CA LYS A 673 4.72 -8.18 70.94
C LYS A 673 5.99 -7.71 70.22
N SER A 674 6.94 -7.14 70.94
CA SER A 674 8.21 -6.60 70.37
C SER A 674 9.02 -7.64 69.58
N GLU A 675 8.93 -8.90 69.93
CA GLU A 675 9.56 -10.01 69.21
C GLU A 675 8.95 -10.20 67.82
N VAL A 676 7.62 -10.15 67.69
CA VAL A 676 6.92 -10.21 66.40
C VAL A 676 7.31 -9.04 65.52
N VAL A 677 7.40 -7.83 66.08
CA VAL A 677 7.85 -6.61 65.38
C VAL A 677 9.28 -6.79 64.85
N THR A 678 10.18 -7.30 65.70
CA THR A 678 11.58 -7.52 65.31
C THR A 678 11.71 -8.57 64.21
N MET A 679 11.03 -9.71 64.34
CA MET A 679 11.00 -10.76 63.31
C MET A 679 10.44 -10.22 62.00
N SER A 680 9.32 -9.50 62.02
CA SER A 680 8.69 -8.90 60.87
C SER A 680 9.61 -7.95 60.12
N ASN A 681 10.28 -7.03 60.82
CA ASN A 681 11.23 -6.10 60.24
C ASN A 681 12.43 -6.82 59.60
N ASN A 682 12.93 -7.89 60.20
CA ASN A 682 14.00 -8.70 59.64
C ASN A 682 13.56 -9.43 58.36
N ILE A 683 12.34 -9.96 58.33
CA ILE A 683 11.78 -10.63 57.17
C ILE A 683 11.60 -9.61 56.02
N VAL A 684 11.06 -8.41 56.30
CA VAL A 684 10.94 -7.35 55.30
C VAL A 684 12.30 -6.96 54.69
N LYS A 685 13.35 -6.88 55.54
CA LYS A 685 14.73 -6.66 55.05
C LYS A 685 15.22 -7.78 54.14
N LYS A 686 14.97 -9.04 54.50
CA LYS A 686 15.34 -10.21 53.68
C LYS A 686 14.60 -10.18 52.32
N ILE A 687 13.28 -9.90 52.32
CA ILE A 687 12.47 -9.79 51.11
C ILE A 687 13.02 -8.68 50.20
N THR A 688 13.31 -7.52 50.77
CA THR A 688 13.87 -6.39 50.00
C THR A 688 15.22 -6.76 49.37
N ALA A 689 16.11 -7.39 50.14
CA ALA A 689 17.42 -7.81 49.63
C ALA A 689 17.31 -8.90 48.55
N TRP A 690 16.32 -9.79 48.63
CA TRP A 690 16.03 -10.76 47.60
C TRP A 690 15.45 -10.11 46.33
N GLU A 691 14.48 -9.20 46.47
CA GLU A 691 13.90 -8.45 45.35
C GLU A 691 14.95 -7.67 44.58
N GLU A 692 15.90 -7.01 45.25
CA GLU A 692 16.97 -6.19 44.62
C GLU A 692 17.95 -7.04 43.79
N LYS A 693 17.97 -8.36 43.91
CA LYS A 693 18.71 -9.26 43.02
C LYS A 693 17.99 -9.46 41.71
N LEU A 694 16.66 -9.44 41.72
CA LEU A 694 15.79 -9.74 40.56
C LEU A 694 15.47 -8.54 39.74
N ILE A 695 15.22 -7.41 40.37
CA ILE A 695 14.82 -6.15 39.70
C ILE A 695 15.62 -4.97 40.29
N GLN A 696 15.65 -3.87 39.53
CA GLN A 696 16.24 -2.60 39.99
C GLN A 696 15.13 -1.64 40.45
N PRO A 697 14.78 -1.57 41.73
CA PRO A 697 13.65 -0.78 42.21
C PRO A 697 13.83 0.74 42.07
N LYS A 698 15.07 1.20 41.87
CA LYS A 698 15.38 2.61 41.65
C LYS A 698 15.07 3.07 40.23
N SER A 699 14.95 2.15 39.26
CA SER A 699 14.64 2.44 37.89
C SER A 699 13.15 2.75 37.74
N GLN A 700 12.81 3.98 37.33
CA GLN A 700 11.43 4.49 37.21
C GLN A 700 11.09 4.99 35.81
N SER A 701 12.11 5.26 34.99
CA SER A 701 11.99 5.80 33.65
C SER A 701 12.98 5.17 32.67
N TYR A 702 12.82 5.45 31.38
CA TYR A 702 13.66 4.93 30.31
C TYR A 702 15.16 5.27 30.53
N ASP A 703 15.48 6.50 30.93
CA ASP A 703 16.88 6.91 31.09
C ASP A 703 17.57 6.34 32.35
N ASP A 704 16.80 5.76 33.27
CA ASP A 704 17.37 5.18 34.51
C ASP A 704 18.22 3.94 34.25
N VAL A 705 18.11 3.32 33.09
CA VAL A 705 18.94 2.17 32.69
C VAL A 705 20.42 2.51 32.55
N ILE A 706 20.74 3.78 32.35
CA ILE A 706 22.14 4.29 32.32
C ILE A 706 22.64 4.71 33.72
N ASN A 707 21.70 4.93 34.66
CA ASN A 707 22.03 5.36 36.02
C ASN A 707 22.15 4.18 36.99
N PHE A 708 21.40 3.08 36.77
CA PHE A 708 21.30 1.95 37.66
C PHE A 708 21.52 0.63 36.94
N VAL A 709 22.39 -0.22 37.48
CA VAL A 709 22.71 -1.51 36.88
C VAL A 709 21.47 -2.41 36.81
N ASN A 710 21.17 -2.93 35.64
CA ASN A 710 20.11 -3.91 35.40
C ASN A 710 20.32 -5.20 36.21
N LYS A 711 19.23 -5.85 36.58
CA LYS A 711 19.19 -7.07 37.36
C LYS A 711 18.72 -8.26 36.53
N LEU A 712 18.53 -9.41 37.16
CA LEU A 712 18.21 -10.68 36.50
C LEU A 712 17.05 -10.53 35.48
N SER A 713 15.91 -9.98 35.92
CA SER A 713 14.71 -9.85 35.04
C SER A 713 14.98 -9.09 33.76
N ALA A 714 15.70 -7.94 33.83
CA ALA A 714 16.04 -7.15 32.66
C ALA A 714 16.93 -7.93 31.68
N ASN A 715 17.88 -8.70 32.18
CA ASN A 715 18.74 -9.55 31.36
C ASN A 715 17.97 -10.68 30.65
N VAL A 716 16.99 -11.31 31.34
CA VAL A 716 16.13 -12.33 30.72
C VAL A 716 15.26 -11.72 29.63
N ILE A 717 14.65 -10.54 29.88
CA ILE A 717 13.84 -9.80 28.90
C ILE A 717 14.70 -9.35 27.72
N PHE A 718 15.94 -8.97 27.94
CA PHE A 718 16.87 -8.60 26.87
C PHE A 718 17.12 -9.77 25.92
N VAL A 719 17.47 -10.96 26.45
CA VAL A 719 17.67 -12.16 25.61
C VAL A 719 16.38 -12.55 24.88
N HIS A 720 15.22 -12.42 25.54
CA HIS A 720 13.92 -12.63 24.89
C HIS A 720 13.72 -11.66 23.73
N GLY A 721 14.02 -10.38 23.91
CA GLY A 721 13.90 -9.35 22.88
C GLY A 721 14.78 -9.62 21.66
N GLU A 722 16.03 -9.99 21.87
CA GLU A 722 17.00 -10.35 20.83
C GLU A 722 16.54 -11.57 20.00
N LEU A 723 15.85 -12.52 20.64
CA LEU A 723 15.38 -13.74 19.99
C LEU A 723 13.99 -13.59 19.35
N ASN A 724 13.14 -12.70 19.85
CA ASN A 724 11.72 -12.57 19.43
C ASN A 724 11.54 -11.81 18.12
N GLY A 725 12.46 -12.03 17.17
CA GLY A 725 12.45 -11.49 15.83
C GLY A 725 11.60 -12.30 14.85
N ASN A 726 11.58 -11.84 13.61
CA ASN A 726 10.86 -12.53 12.52
C ASN A 726 11.68 -13.69 11.93
N VAL A 727 13.01 -13.56 11.94
CA VAL A 727 13.94 -14.60 11.50
C VAL A 727 14.19 -15.57 12.66
N PRO A 728 13.91 -16.87 12.49
CA PRO A 728 14.04 -17.86 13.58
C PRO A 728 15.49 -18.33 13.76
N TYR A 729 16.41 -17.41 14.04
CA TYR A 729 17.83 -17.72 14.19
C TYR A 729 18.22 -17.74 15.65
N VAL A 730 18.59 -18.92 16.16
CA VAL A 730 18.99 -19.12 17.56
C VAL A 730 20.50 -19.35 17.65
N THR A 731 21.21 -18.40 18.25
CA THR A 731 22.67 -18.46 18.38
C THR A 731 23.14 -19.31 19.55
N ALA A 732 24.37 -19.80 19.50
CA ALA A 732 25.02 -20.48 20.64
C ALA A 732 25.13 -19.53 21.85
N GLY A 733 25.41 -18.24 21.62
CA GLY A 733 25.49 -17.22 22.68
C GLY A 733 24.17 -17.03 23.41
N GLN A 734 23.04 -16.98 22.68
CA GLN A 734 21.71 -16.87 23.30
C GLN A 734 21.36 -18.09 24.15
N LYS A 735 21.69 -19.31 23.67
CA LYS A 735 21.48 -20.55 24.45
C LYS A 735 22.33 -20.59 25.74
N ALA A 736 23.62 -20.21 25.63
CA ALA A 736 24.53 -20.18 26.78
C ALA A 736 24.05 -19.14 27.79
N ARG A 737 23.69 -17.92 27.32
CA ARG A 737 23.24 -16.84 28.20
C ARG A 737 21.93 -17.21 28.93
N TYR A 738 20.98 -17.83 28.20
CA TYR A 738 19.78 -18.34 28.82
C TYR A 738 20.11 -19.33 29.95
N ALA A 739 21.01 -20.29 29.70
CA ALA A 739 21.38 -21.29 30.70
C ALA A 739 21.97 -20.67 31.97
N GLU A 740 22.81 -19.63 31.84
CA GLU A 740 23.38 -18.86 32.95
C GLU A 740 22.27 -18.15 33.76
N LEU A 741 21.38 -17.41 33.06
CA LEU A 741 20.32 -16.65 33.71
C LEU A 741 19.28 -17.56 34.39
N HIS A 742 18.96 -18.69 33.79
CA HIS A 742 18.07 -19.68 34.37
C HIS A 742 18.67 -20.31 35.62
N ALA A 743 19.97 -20.67 35.61
CA ALA A 743 20.66 -21.19 36.77
C ALA A 743 20.69 -20.14 37.90
N GLU A 744 20.89 -18.88 37.62
CA GLU A 744 20.81 -17.78 38.57
C GLU A 744 19.39 -17.66 39.18
N TRP A 745 18.36 -17.75 38.35
CA TRP A 745 16.96 -17.75 38.79
C TRP A 745 16.68 -18.90 39.76
N LEU A 746 17.13 -20.11 39.48
CA LEU A 746 16.93 -21.28 40.35
C LEU A 746 17.56 -21.09 41.73
N ILE A 747 18.68 -20.36 41.84
CA ILE A 747 19.26 -20.02 43.15
C ILE A 747 18.32 -19.08 43.92
N TYR A 748 17.80 -18.05 43.30
CA TYR A 748 16.90 -17.08 43.92
C TYR A 748 15.51 -17.67 44.23
N GLN A 749 15.06 -18.64 43.44
CA GLN A 749 13.85 -19.40 43.70
C GLN A 749 13.99 -20.23 44.97
N LYS A 750 15.14 -20.87 45.20
CA LYS A 750 15.43 -21.60 46.47
C LYS A 750 15.46 -20.65 47.65
N GLU A 751 16.06 -19.47 47.53
CA GLU A 751 16.02 -18.45 48.61
C GLU A 751 14.57 -18.02 48.90
N LEU A 752 13.72 -17.90 47.89
CA LEU A 752 12.30 -17.62 48.07
C LEU A 752 11.59 -18.75 48.86
N ASP A 753 11.85 -20.00 48.51
CA ASP A 753 11.28 -21.15 49.19
C ASP A 753 11.69 -21.18 50.67
N GLU A 754 12.93 -20.83 51.01
CA GLU A 754 13.40 -20.70 52.36
C GLU A 754 12.68 -19.55 53.11
N LEU A 755 12.51 -18.40 52.51
CA LEU A 755 11.75 -17.27 53.05
C LEU A 755 10.30 -17.68 53.38
N LEU A 756 9.64 -18.37 52.45
CA LEU A 756 8.24 -18.77 52.62
C LEU A 756 8.05 -19.89 53.64
N ASN A 757 8.82 -20.97 53.50
CA ASN A 757 8.60 -22.20 54.27
C ASN A 757 9.22 -22.17 55.66
N LYS A 758 10.21 -21.28 55.88
CA LYS A 758 10.86 -21.12 57.17
C LYS A 758 10.51 -19.79 57.84
N ASP A 759 10.98 -18.66 57.27
CA ASP A 759 10.89 -17.36 57.97
C ASP A 759 9.44 -16.91 58.17
N ILE A 760 8.59 -17.02 57.14
CA ILE A 760 7.15 -16.66 57.21
C ILE A 760 6.38 -17.66 58.07
N ALA A 761 6.70 -18.96 57.99
CA ALA A 761 6.07 -19.99 58.84
C ALA A 761 6.40 -19.75 60.32
N GLU A 762 7.66 -19.43 60.66
CA GLU A 762 8.09 -19.11 62.03
C GLU A 762 7.38 -17.84 62.54
N LEU A 763 7.30 -16.79 61.71
CA LEU A 763 6.57 -15.54 62.03
C LEU A 763 5.10 -15.86 62.34
N ASN A 764 4.42 -16.62 61.51
CA ASN A 764 3.01 -16.98 61.71
C ASN A 764 2.79 -17.83 62.96
N ALA A 765 3.70 -18.75 63.27
CA ALA A 765 3.66 -19.52 64.53
C ALA A 765 3.79 -18.61 65.76
N ARG A 766 4.67 -17.58 65.65
CA ARG A 766 4.83 -16.63 66.76
C ARG A 766 3.65 -15.67 66.87
N CYS A 767 3.11 -15.20 65.75
CA CYS A 767 1.88 -14.40 65.72
C CYS A 767 0.73 -15.12 66.41
N LYS A 768 0.52 -16.39 66.08
CA LYS A 768 -0.50 -17.26 66.75
C LYS A 768 -0.27 -17.38 68.24
N ALA A 769 0.95 -17.60 68.72
CA ALA A 769 1.29 -17.72 70.15
C ALA A 769 1.01 -16.40 70.91
N LEU A 770 1.12 -15.25 70.25
CA LEU A 770 0.91 -13.93 70.87
C LEU A 770 -0.43 -13.31 70.52
N SER A 771 -1.38 -14.05 69.92
CA SER A 771 -2.71 -13.57 69.47
C SER A 771 -2.64 -12.40 68.54
N VAL A 772 -1.65 -12.41 67.64
CA VAL A 772 -1.52 -11.46 66.54
C VAL A 772 -2.09 -12.09 65.26
N ALA A 773 -2.64 -11.29 64.36
CA ALA A 773 -3.14 -11.74 63.05
C ALA A 773 -2.00 -12.40 62.23
N ASN A 774 -2.28 -13.54 61.61
CA ASN A 774 -1.34 -14.21 60.73
C ASN A 774 -1.22 -13.45 59.38
N VAL A 775 -0.04 -13.56 58.79
CA VAL A 775 0.19 -13.11 57.42
C VAL A 775 -0.23 -14.22 56.45
N ILE A 776 -1.07 -13.87 55.48
CA ILE A 776 -1.59 -14.79 54.46
C ILE A 776 -0.76 -14.66 53.20
N LEU A 777 -0.27 -15.77 52.68
CA LEU A 777 0.41 -15.78 51.39
C LEU A 777 -0.59 -15.38 50.27
N PRO A 778 -0.37 -14.31 49.53
CA PRO A 778 -1.20 -13.97 48.39
C PRO A 778 -1.18 -15.11 47.34
N GLU A 779 -2.33 -15.37 46.73
CA GLU A 779 -2.44 -16.36 45.64
C GLU A 779 -1.58 -15.99 44.40
#